data_e91238e255b060c594c9900e718be360
#
_entry.id   e91238e255b060c594c9900e718be360
#
_cell.length_a   1.000
_cell.length_b   1.000
_cell.length_c   1.000
_cell.angle_alpha   90.00
_cell.angle_beta   90.00
_cell.angle_gamma   90.00
#
_symmetry.space_group_name_H-M   'P 1'
#
loop_
_entity.id
_entity.type
_entity.pdbx_description
1 polymer ?
#
loop_
_entity_poly.entity_id
_entity_poly.type
_entity_poly.pdbx_seq_one_letter_code
_entity_poly.pdbx_strand_id
1 'polypeptide(L)'
;QGQICNGTISMVTTAGGFDIPFAITIKKRELESTIGMIGGFNDFLRLINESYDEALILFLSKEFKEFFLKNDSFGSTLYDMVLHNSNRGIAMEEFLVGMGLKKRVAISTKENYREYSNIKENYADTINLERSCLGYAEINVTVEGDFLYNCKSQVKGDDFNGKVAEYEFYINAARLHGGSNHGRLIFETTNETIVYDIVIVNEKDEINDYIEEKKNNIGLIKNYLDFRTGVIDGKKWINEMSKMAQERLEKNEDDLVGILVKAQVAIAENNTEEATSYLDRASKQMAIKDKNNVEEYCYYLYLKTLHKNNPNYTNEIKAEIKKYFESGHDTWQLLWLLFYMDERYDENPSLKYTMIKRMFGEGCFSPVMYFEAANILINQPELLRILNSFEIQVLNFAAKYKIVTKDLAKQTAELMIKDKAYNEGYFNILARFYEQTKEEEVLTCICTMIINGNKLDQSYSKWLTEGVREELRITNLYEYYIYTINTSNYKPLEKSAYKYFSYGTDTLMYNKDYFYANLLTNISMLEDEYLKFRDGVEKYATEQLLKGNNNDHLRLIYSKLITDDFLVGNMQQAMPQVLNTYKITVKNEKIKTVVVRHKETENIITSTVNNGVAYVRLYTKNPVILFMDNKGRFIWESDYQIKHLKIEAPITKKGSSNLTKLVETEKILEHPNMYKGKVQELKETVEIPELSKQYRDSLKEFIVDYYYKGYDLGEMDIYIMQFNLAELSKVSRKKIMEILIERNLMEMVYPHIAKYGYESIKVSLLEKLCVELVKEPEFDKNEILIEMCAESFRNGCRDENVLKFLGKYYDSGSLELYQMFLAVQSRNINDNTLAEKLLVQLIFEGSVDKSIYEIYEEYIKGPTSSVIRRAFYTYVSYNYFIKKVQCPERVWEIVEQELENGFDV
;
A
#
# COMPACT_ATOMS: atom_id res chain seq x y z
N GLN A 1 2.29 -6.55 -36.47
CA GLN A 1 2.67 -7.98 -36.23
C GLN A 1 1.62 -8.85 -36.95
N GLY A 2 2.05 -9.83 -37.74
CA GLY A 2 1.17 -10.66 -38.55
C GLY A 2 0.69 -10.00 -39.87
N GLN A 3 1.15 -8.80 -40.17
CA GLN A 3 0.82 -8.11 -41.42
C GLN A 3 1.63 -8.72 -42.58
N ILE A 4 0.96 -9.03 -43.69
CA ILE A 4 1.62 -9.48 -44.88
C ILE A 4 1.92 -8.24 -45.73
N CYS A 5 3.20 -7.98 -46.00
CA CYS A 5 3.65 -6.95 -46.92
C CYS A 5 3.94 -7.62 -48.28
N ASN A 6 3.18 -7.29 -49.28
CA ASN A 6 3.41 -7.75 -50.62
C ASN A 6 4.25 -6.73 -51.41
N GLY A 7 5.21 -7.18 -52.18
CA GLY A 7 6.03 -6.37 -53.05
C GLY A 7 6.38 -7.13 -54.34
N THR A 8 6.97 -6.43 -55.28
CA THR A 8 7.42 -7.01 -56.54
C THR A 8 8.86 -6.57 -56.82
N ILE A 9 9.72 -7.46 -57.11
CA ILE A 9 11.09 -7.18 -57.56
C ILE A 9 11.06 -7.27 -59.08
N SER A 10 11.18 -6.12 -59.76
CA SER A 10 11.27 -6.06 -61.21
C SER A 10 12.73 -6.22 -61.64
N MET A 11 13.01 -7.21 -62.44
CA MET A 11 14.34 -7.42 -63.06
C MET A 11 14.27 -7.23 -64.55
N VAL A 12 15.09 -6.38 -65.10
CA VAL A 12 15.22 -6.13 -66.52
C VAL A 12 16.51 -6.81 -67.00
N THR A 13 16.37 -7.67 -67.98
CA THR A 13 17.48 -8.40 -68.62
C THR A 13 17.44 -8.20 -70.15
N THR A 14 18.51 -8.58 -70.78
CA THR A 14 18.52 -8.58 -72.31
C THR A 14 17.50 -9.51 -72.93
N ALA A 15 16.85 -10.38 -72.15
CA ALA A 15 15.78 -11.29 -72.58
C ALA A 15 14.36 -10.78 -72.25
N GLY A 16 14.22 -9.60 -71.68
CA GLY A 16 12.98 -9.01 -71.20
C GLY A 16 12.90 -8.65 -69.74
N GLY A 17 11.83 -8.02 -69.29
CA GLY A 17 11.53 -7.69 -67.90
C GLY A 17 10.80 -8.84 -67.24
N PHE A 18 11.18 -9.16 -66.00
CA PHE A 18 10.55 -10.17 -65.13
C PHE A 18 10.16 -9.53 -63.83
N ASP A 19 8.92 -9.73 -63.44
CA ASP A 19 8.42 -9.32 -62.12
C ASP A 19 8.34 -10.53 -61.18
N ILE A 20 9.11 -10.49 -60.09
CA ILE A 20 9.10 -11.50 -59.05
C ILE A 20 8.27 -10.99 -57.86
N PRO A 21 7.00 -11.43 -57.74
CA PRO A 21 6.22 -11.06 -56.59
C PRO A 21 6.80 -11.74 -55.32
N PHE A 22 6.87 -10.99 -54.20
CA PHE A 22 7.21 -11.54 -52.92
C PHE A 22 6.21 -11.12 -51.84
N ALA A 23 6.01 -11.97 -50.88
CA ALA A 23 5.20 -11.68 -49.71
C ALA A 23 6.08 -11.85 -48.47
N ILE A 24 6.23 -10.80 -47.66
CA ILE A 24 6.92 -10.85 -46.39
C ILE A 24 5.88 -10.85 -45.28
N THR A 25 5.80 -11.93 -44.51
CA THR A 25 5.02 -11.97 -43.29
C THR A 25 5.86 -11.45 -42.14
N ILE A 26 5.45 -10.35 -41.54
CA ILE A 26 6.11 -9.83 -40.34
C ILE A 26 5.79 -10.81 -39.22
N LYS A 27 6.74 -11.68 -38.87
CA LYS A 27 6.59 -12.60 -37.71
C LYS A 27 6.31 -11.82 -36.47
N LYS A 28 5.42 -12.38 -35.62
CA LYS A 28 5.23 -11.94 -34.26
C LYS A 28 6.58 -12.03 -33.55
N ARG A 29 6.99 -10.94 -32.88
CA ARG A 29 8.20 -11.00 -32.03
C ARG A 29 7.90 -11.99 -30.91
N GLU A 30 8.68 -13.01 -30.76
CA GLU A 30 8.60 -14.05 -29.74
C GLU A 30 9.93 -14.06 -28.99
N LEU A 31 9.87 -14.39 -27.70
CA LEU A 31 11.06 -14.53 -26.86
C LEU A 31 11.36 -16.01 -26.69
N GLU A 32 12.63 -16.38 -26.82
CA GLU A 32 13.06 -17.75 -26.57
C GLU A 32 13.16 -18.04 -25.07
N SER A 33 12.71 -19.23 -24.68
CA SER A 33 12.82 -19.76 -23.33
C SER A 33 13.02 -21.26 -23.34
N THR A 34 13.35 -21.86 -22.17
CA THR A 34 13.51 -23.32 -22.02
C THR A 34 12.23 -24.09 -22.34
N ILE A 35 11.06 -23.46 -22.18
CA ILE A 35 9.76 -24.08 -22.52
C ILE A 35 9.32 -23.82 -23.96
N GLY A 36 10.17 -23.16 -24.79
CA GLY A 36 9.89 -22.77 -26.15
C GLY A 36 9.64 -21.26 -26.32
N MET A 37 8.97 -20.91 -27.40
CA MET A 37 8.72 -19.49 -27.74
C MET A 37 7.60 -18.89 -26.90
N ILE A 38 7.85 -17.71 -26.31
CA ILE A 38 6.89 -16.95 -25.53
C ILE A 38 6.25 -15.87 -26.43
N GLY A 39 4.97 -16.04 -26.73
CA GLY A 39 4.19 -15.11 -27.55
C GLY A 39 3.26 -14.18 -26.78
N GLY A 40 3.13 -14.35 -25.44
CA GLY A 40 2.25 -13.54 -24.61
C GLY A 40 2.24 -13.92 -23.14
N PHE A 41 1.38 -13.25 -22.34
CA PHE A 41 1.29 -13.49 -20.90
C PHE A 41 0.91 -14.93 -20.52
N ASN A 42 0.12 -15.64 -21.34
CA ASN A 42 -0.22 -17.04 -21.06
C ASN A 42 1.01 -17.94 -21.08
N ASP A 43 1.91 -17.71 -22.03
CA ASP A 43 3.16 -18.47 -22.11
C ASP A 43 4.10 -18.08 -20.97
N PHE A 44 4.12 -16.81 -20.58
CA PHE A 44 4.86 -16.33 -19.42
C PHE A 44 4.37 -16.98 -18.11
N LEU A 45 3.05 -17.11 -17.93
CA LEU A 45 2.49 -17.83 -16.77
C LEU A 45 2.85 -19.31 -16.78
N ARG A 46 2.94 -19.94 -17.97
CA ARG A 46 3.43 -21.32 -18.08
C ARG A 46 4.91 -21.40 -17.69
N LEU A 47 5.73 -20.45 -18.13
CA LEU A 47 7.15 -20.38 -17.74
C LEU A 47 7.31 -20.26 -16.21
N ILE A 48 6.50 -19.44 -15.53
CA ILE A 48 6.51 -19.32 -14.07
C ILE A 48 6.27 -20.67 -13.38
N ASN A 49 5.40 -21.49 -13.94
CA ASN A 49 5.08 -22.81 -13.36
C ASN A 49 6.15 -23.86 -13.64
N GLU A 50 6.87 -23.77 -14.74
CA GLU A 50 7.89 -24.74 -15.14
C GLU A 50 9.29 -24.32 -14.70
N SER A 51 9.62 -23.02 -14.77
CA SER A 51 10.93 -22.46 -14.37
C SER A 51 10.76 -21.05 -13.81
N TYR A 52 10.53 -20.95 -12.50
CA TYR A 52 10.31 -19.69 -11.80
C TYR A 52 11.50 -18.72 -11.95
N ASP A 53 12.74 -19.23 -11.83
CA ASP A 53 13.94 -18.40 -11.90
C ASP A 53 14.14 -17.79 -13.29
N GLU A 54 13.89 -18.57 -14.35
CA GLU A 54 13.94 -18.05 -15.72
C GLU A 54 12.86 -17.00 -15.97
N ALA A 55 11.65 -17.25 -15.46
CA ALA A 55 10.57 -16.26 -15.53
C ALA A 55 10.93 -14.95 -14.79
N LEU A 56 11.58 -15.05 -13.64
CA LEU A 56 12.04 -13.89 -12.87
C LEU A 56 13.14 -13.13 -13.60
N ILE A 57 14.09 -13.80 -14.23
CA ILE A 57 15.13 -13.18 -15.06
C ILE A 57 14.48 -12.45 -16.24
N LEU A 58 13.55 -13.11 -16.94
CA LEU A 58 12.80 -12.46 -18.03
C LEU A 58 12.01 -11.25 -17.56
N PHE A 59 11.31 -11.36 -16.42
CA PHE A 59 10.56 -10.25 -15.82
C PHE A 59 11.44 -9.04 -15.55
N LEU A 60 12.67 -9.23 -15.10
CA LEU A 60 13.62 -8.16 -14.79
C LEU A 60 14.36 -7.61 -16.03
N SER A 61 14.20 -8.24 -17.19
CA SER A 61 14.88 -7.84 -18.42
C SER A 61 14.22 -6.61 -19.07
N LYS A 62 14.98 -5.88 -19.91
CA LYS A 62 14.45 -4.76 -20.68
C LYS A 62 13.42 -5.23 -21.72
N GLU A 63 13.61 -6.44 -22.25
CA GLU A 63 12.75 -7.06 -23.24
C GLU A 63 11.33 -7.27 -22.70
N PHE A 64 11.17 -7.54 -21.40
CA PHE A 64 9.86 -7.74 -20.78
C PHE A 64 8.93 -6.54 -21.00
N LYS A 65 9.39 -5.35 -20.64
CA LYS A 65 8.60 -4.12 -20.78
C LYS A 65 8.30 -3.80 -22.24
N GLU A 66 9.30 -3.95 -23.11
CA GLU A 66 9.15 -3.67 -24.55
C GLU A 66 8.21 -4.66 -25.25
N PHE A 67 8.19 -5.91 -24.81
CA PHE A 67 7.41 -6.96 -25.43
C PHE A 67 5.97 -7.02 -24.90
N PHE A 68 5.80 -7.07 -23.57
CA PHE A 68 4.50 -7.29 -22.94
C PHE A 68 3.71 -6.00 -22.70
N LEU A 69 4.40 -4.85 -22.45
CA LEU A 69 3.78 -3.64 -21.93
C LEU A 69 3.83 -2.44 -22.90
N LYS A 70 4.31 -2.63 -24.11
CA LYS A 70 4.52 -1.53 -25.10
C LYS A 70 3.27 -0.66 -25.31
N ASN A 71 2.09 -1.26 -25.33
CA ASN A 71 0.81 -0.59 -25.56
C ASN A 71 -0.10 -0.57 -24.32
N ASP A 72 0.40 -1.00 -23.16
CA ASP A 72 -0.33 -1.03 -21.91
C ASP A 72 0.28 -0.02 -20.93
N SER A 73 -0.32 1.16 -20.89
CA SER A 73 0.14 2.24 -20.01
C SER A 73 -0.08 1.93 -18.52
N PHE A 74 -1.14 1.20 -18.17
CA PHE A 74 -1.39 0.78 -16.80
C PHE A 74 -0.36 -0.26 -16.36
N GLY A 75 -0.20 -1.33 -17.14
CA GLY A 75 0.78 -2.37 -16.85
C GLY A 75 2.21 -1.84 -16.80
N SER A 76 2.58 -0.91 -17.70
CA SER A 76 3.89 -0.25 -17.69
C SER A 76 4.12 0.56 -16.40
N THR A 77 3.10 1.32 -15.95
CA THR A 77 3.19 2.11 -14.72
C THR A 77 3.27 1.22 -13.49
N LEU A 78 2.44 0.19 -13.43
CA LEU A 78 2.46 -0.81 -12.33
C LEU A 78 3.82 -1.52 -12.26
N TYR A 79 4.35 -1.95 -13.40
CA TYR A 79 5.66 -2.58 -13.49
C TYR A 79 6.77 -1.70 -12.92
N ASP A 80 6.83 -0.45 -13.34
CA ASP A 80 7.82 0.50 -12.83
C ASP A 80 7.72 0.69 -11.31
N MET A 81 6.49 0.73 -10.76
CA MET A 81 6.28 0.90 -9.32
C MET A 81 6.69 -0.34 -8.52
N VAL A 82 6.30 -1.53 -8.95
CA VAL A 82 6.64 -2.76 -8.21
C VAL A 82 8.13 -3.08 -8.23
N LEU A 83 8.86 -2.62 -9.25
CA LEU A 83 10.31 -2.76 -9.32
C LEU A 83 11.06 -1.99 -8.21
N HIS A 84 10.42 -1.07 -7.49
CA HIS A 84 10.98 -0.44 -6.29
C HIS A 84 11.07 -1.41 -5.09
N ASN A 85 10.39 -2.56 -5.13
CA ASN A 85 10.55 -3.59 -4.11
C ASN A 85 12.00 -4.09 -4.07
N SER A 86 12.58 -4.19 -2.89
CA SER A 86 13.90 -4.79 -2.69
C SER A 86 13.93 -6.28 -3.03
N ASN A 87 12.84 -6.98 -2.75
CA ASN A 87 12.66 -8.39 -3.11
C ASN A 87 12.01 -8.52 -4.50
N ARG A 88 12.75 -9.09 -5.44
CA ARG A 88 12.34 -9.23 -6.84
C ARG A 88 11.22 -10.24 -7.05
N GLY A 89 11.18 -11.29 -6.24
CA GLY A 89 10.07 -12.26 -6.25
C GLY A 89 8.75 -11.61 -5.87
N ILE A 90 8.74 -10.79 -4.82
CA ILE A 90 7.56 -10.00 -4.43
C ILE A 90 7.16 -9.04 -5.57
N ALA A 91 8.12 -8.37 -6.20
CA ALA A 91 7.82 -7.46 -7.31
C ALA A 91 7.07 -8.16 -8.45
N MET A 92 7.52 -9.34 -8.86
CA MET A 92 6.85 -10.12 -9.91
C MET A 92 5.46 -10.60 -9.48
N GLU A 93 5.31 -11.10 -8.26
CA GLU A 93 4.00 -11.54 -7.74
C GLU A 93 3.00 -10.37 -7.69
N GLU A 94 3.40 -9.23 -7.13
CA GLU A 94 2.53 -8.07 -7.03
C GLU A 94 2.15 -7.49 -8.40
N PHE A 95 3.06 -7.56 -9.38
CA PHE A 95 2.76 -7.22 -10.75
C PHE A 95 1.69 -8.15 -11.36
N LEU A 96 1.87 -9.45 -11.24
CA LEU A 96 0.94 -10.44 -11.81
C LEU A 96 -0.46 -10.35 -11.19
N VAL A 97 -0.53 -10.13 -9.88
CA VAL A 97 -1.79 -9.93 -9.16
C VAL A 97 -2.46 -8.62 -9.60
N GLY A 98 -1.69 -7.53 -9.68
CA GLY A 98 -2.18 -6.22 -10.10
C GLY A 98 -2.66 -6.17 -11.54
N MET A 99 -2.07 -6.96 -12.44
CA MET A 99 -2.52 -7.16 -13.82
C MET A 99 -3.73 -8.10 -13.93
N GLY A 100 -4.17 -8.72 -12.82
CA GLY A 100 -5.25 -9.72 -12.85
C GLY A 100 -4.88 -11.03 -13.55
N LEU A 101 -3.59 -11.27 -13.79
CA LEU A 101 -3.08 -12.46 -14.47
C LEU A 101 -3.03 -13.68 -13.56
N LYS A 102 -2.96 -13.46 -12.26
CA LYS A 102 -2.80 -14.50 -11.25
C LYS A 102 -3.52 -14.10 -9.97
N LYS A 103 -4.05 -15.07 -9.23
CA LYS A 103 -4.49 -14.85 -7.85
C LYS A 103 -3.29 -14.85 -6.91
N ARG A 104 -3.38 -14.06 -5.84
CA ARG A 104 -2.35 -14.03 -4.80
C ARG A 104 -2.16 -15.42 -4.20
N VAL A 105 -0.92 -15.77 -3.92
CA VAL A 105 -0.60 -17.01 -3.20
C VAL A 105 -1.13 -16.89 -1.77
N ALA A 106 -2.12 -17.68 -1.44
CA ALA A 106 -2.62 -17.84 -0.10
C ALA A 106 -2.00 -19.09 0.53
N ILE A 107 -1.72 -19.00 1.83
CA ILE A 107 -1.19 -20.12 2.62
C ILE A 107 -2.32 -20.66 3.50
N SER A 108 -2.37 -21.96 3.66
CA SER A 108 -3.35 -22.61 4.52
C SER A 108 -2.74 -23.83 5.21
N THR A 109 -3.35 -24.21 6.32
CA THR A 109 -3.10 -25.47 7.03
C THR A 109 -4.37 -26.29 6.99
N LYS A 110 -4.26 -27.62 7.02
CA LYS A 110 -5.45 -28.49 7.07
C LYS A 110 -6.20 -28.39 8.39
N GLU A 111 -5.47 -28.07 9.45
CA GLU A 111 -5.97 -27.91 10.80
C GLU A 111 -5.27 -26.71 11.44
N ASN A 112 -5.93 -26.05 12.39
CA ASN A 112 -5.35 -24.93 13.13
C ASN A 112 -5.10 -25.27 14.61
N TYR A 113 -5.28 -26.52 14.97
CA TYR A 113 -5.19 -27.02 16.33
C TYR A 113 -4.72 -28.48 16.34
N ARG A 114 -3.82 -28.81 17.26
CA ARG A 114 -3.40 -30.19 17.52
C ARG A 114 -3.22 -30.45 18.99
N GLU A 115 -3.74 -31.56 19.46
CA GLU A 115 -3.66 -32.00 20.85
C GLU A 115 -2.80 -33.25 20.98
N TYR A 116 -1.95 -33.27 21.98
CA TYR A 116 -1.10 -34.39 22.34
C TYR A 116 -1.37 -34.78 23.78
N SER A 117 -1.22 -36.09 24.08
CA SER A 117 -1.42 -36.63 25.43
C SER A 117 -0.17 -37.33 25.90
N ASN A 118 0.20 -37.12 27.17
CA ASN A 118 1.23 -37.87 27.90
C ASN A 118 2.59 -37.92 27.22
N ILE A 119 3.12 -36.79 26.80
CA ILE A 119 4.48 -36.68 26.26
C ILE A 119 5.50 -36.79 27.40
N LYS A 120 6.25 -37.87 27.42
CA LYS A 120 7.30 -38.16 28.44
C LYS A 120 8.72 -37.93 27.95
N GLU A 121 8.95 -37.96 26.64
CA GLU A 121 10.24 -37.73 25.97
C GLU A 121 10.10 -36.60 24.95
N ASN A 122 11.26 -36.02 24.55
CA ASN A 122 11.24 -35.00 23.50
C ASN A 122 10.63 -35.55 22.22
N TYR A 123 9.70 -34.79 21.64
CA TYR A 123 8.89 -35.21 20.50
C TYR A 123 9.03 -34.23 19.35
N ALA A 124 9.14 -34.72 18.13
CA ALA A 124 9.14 -33.92 16.92
C ALA A 124 7.91 -34.24 16.09
N ASP A 125 7.32 -33.19 15.52
CA ASP A 125 6.20 -33.34 14.58
C ASP A 125 6.25 -32.31 13.47
N THR A 126 5.42 -32.48 12.45
CA THR A 126 5.39 -31.63 11.26
C THR A 126 4.00 -31.07 10.99
N ILE A 127 3.96 -29.84 10.48
CA ILE A 127 2.76 -29.19 9.99
C ILE A 127 2.91 -28.98 8.49
N ASN A 128 1.91 -29.39 7.72
CA ASN A 128 1.87 -29.14 6.29
C ASN A 128 1.28 -27.75 6.02
N LEU A 129 2.11 -26.87 5.45
CA LEU A 129 1.70 -25.58 4.93
C LEU A 129 1.39 -25.74 3.43
N GLU A 130 0.16 -25.44 3.02
CA GLU A 130 -0.28 -25.57 1.63
C GLU A 130 -0.42 -24.20 0.99
N ARG A 131 0.22 -24.00 -0.18
CA ARG A 131 0.00 -22.79 -0.99
C ARG A 131 -1.08 -23.02 -2.05
N SER A 132 -1.96 -22.04 -2.24
CA SER A 132 -3.09 -22.12 -3.17
C SER A 132 -2.67 -22.30 -4.64
N CYS A 133 -1.56 -21.68 -5.03
CA CYS A 133 -0.97 -21.77 -6.37
C CYS A 133 0.56 -21.65 -6.29
N LEU A 134 1.24 -22.02 -7.36
CA LEU A 134 2.69 -21.82 -7.45
C LEU A 134 3.04 -20.33 -7.53
N GLY A 135 4.12 -19.93 -6.87
CA GLY A 135 4.60 -18.56 -6.83
C GLY A 135 5.47 -18.26 -5.62
N TYR A 136 5.94 -17.03 -5.53
CA TYR A 136 6.77 -16.60 -4.42
C TYR A 136 5.96 -16.56 -3.12
N ALA A 137 6.47 -17.22 -2.11
CA ALA A 137 5.93 -17.19 -0.75
C ALA A 137 7.08 -17.07 0.26
N GLU A 138 6.95 -16.16 1.20
CA GLU A 138 7.84 -16.00 2.36
C GLU A 138 6.96 -15.91 3.61
N ILE A 139 7.18 -16.85 4.52
CA ILE A 139 6.39 -16.99 5.74
C ILE A 139 7.33 -16.79 6.91
N ASN A 140 7.08 -15.78 7.74
CA ASN A 140 7.77 -15.61 9.02
C ASN A 140 7.04 -16.45 10.06
N VAL A 141 7.80 -17.11 10.92
CA VAL A 141 7.24 -17.96 11.97
C VAL A 141 7.63 -17.42 13.34
N THR A 142 6.63 -17.14 14.15
CA THR A 142 6.77 -16.77 15.56
C THR A 142 6.25 -17.90 16.43
N VAL A 143 6.97 -18.20 17.50
CA VAL A 143 6.69 -19.32 18.41
C VAL A 143 6.35 -18.78 19.78
N GLU A 144 5.23 -19.21 20.36
CA GLU A 144 4.80 -18.95 21.73
C GLU A 144 4.71 -20.29 22.48
N GLY A 145 5.25 -20.33 23.67
CA GLY A 145 5.28 -21.53 24.53
C GLY A 145 6.70 -22.04 24.77
N ASP A 146 7.11 -22.04 26.04
CA ASP A 146 8.48 -22.37 26.45
C ASP A 146 8.91 -23.81 26.17
N PHE A 147 7.97 -24.68 25.91
CA PHE A 147 8.21 -26.10 25.57
C PHE A 147 8.45 -26.33 24.07
N LEU A 148 8.15 -25.34 23.23
CA LEU A 148 8.46 -25.41 21.79
C LEU A 148 9.88 -24.90 21.54
N TYR A 149 10.69 -25.65 20.81
CA TYR A 149 12.07 -25.31 20.55
C TYR A 149 12.55 -25.74 19.16
N ASN A 150 13.70 -25.26 18.75
CA ASN A 150 14.36 -25.56 17.47
C ASN A 150 13.47 -25.36 16.24
N CYS A 151 12.55 -24.39 16.29
CA CYS A 151 11.62 -24.07 15.21
C CYS A 151 12.29 -23.10 14.22
N LYS A 152 12.13 -23.33 12.92
CA LYS A 152 12.60 -22.40 11.89
C LYS A 152 11.83 -21.07 12.00
N SER A 153 12.53 -19.94 11.92
CA SER A 153 11.90 -18.60 11.95
C SER A 153 11.31 -18.18 10.61
N GLN A 154 11.65 -18.87 9.52
CA GLN A 154 11.15 -18.57 8.17
C GLN A 154 10.96 -19.82 7.35
N VAL A 155 9.91 -19.83 6.50
CA VAL A 155 9.69 -20.79 5.42
C VAL A 155 9.71 -20.03 4.10
N LYS A 156 10.52 -20.45 3.15
CA LYS A 156 10.71 -19.80 1.84
C LYS A 156 10.20 -20.68 0.70
N GLY A 157 10.22 -20.13 -0.51
CA GLY A 157 9.79 -20.84 -1.71
C GLY A 157 10.49 -22.18 -1.93
N ASP A 158 11.78 -22.28 -1.58
CA ASP A 158 12.61 -23.48 -1.71
C ASP A 158 12.24 -24.61 -0.73
N ASP A 159 11.58 -24.26 0.39
CA ASP A 159 11.07 -25.25 1.35
C ASP A 159 9.79 -25.95 0.84
N PHE A 160 9.17 -25.45 -0.25
CA PHE A 160 7.97 -26.04 -0.83
C PHE A 160 8.31 -27.11 -1.89
N ASN A 161 7.84 -28.30 -1.67
CA ASN A 161 7.80 -29.33 -2.73
C ASN A 161 6.42 -29.23 -3.45
N GLY A 162 6.43 -28.62 -4.64
CA GLY A 162 5.21 -28.29 -5.33
C GLY A 162 4.37 -27.28 -4.55
N LYS A 163 3.22 -27.69 -4.02
CA LYS A 163 2.32 -26.81 -3.25
C LYS A 163 2.44 -26.95 -1.73
N VAL A 164 3.21 -27.89 -1.23
CA VAL A 164 3.28 -28.24 0.20
C VAL A 164 4.69 -28.02 0.73
N ALA A 165 4.78 -27.35 1.89
CA ALA A 165 5.99 -27.30 2.70
C ALA A 165 5.75 -27.98 4.04
N GLU A 166 6.67 -28.82 4.46
CA GLU A 166 6.64 -29.46 5.77
C GLU A 166 7.38 -28.57 6.77
N TYR A 167 6.66 -28.08 7.78
CA TYR A 167 7.24 -27.31 8.87
C TYR A 167 7.42 -28.18 10.08
N GLU A 168 8.66 -28.43 10.48
CA GLU A 168 9.04 -29.26 11.61
C GLU A 168 9.15 -28.42 12.89
N PHE A 169 8.59 -28.92 13.99
CA PHE A 169 8.71 -28.32 15.32
C PHE A 169 8.98 -29.38 16.36
N TYR A 170 9.56 -28.96 17.49
CA TYR A 170 10.02 -29.85 18.55
C TYR A 170 9.40 -29.48 19.88
N ILE A 171 9.00 -30.49 20.66
CA ILE A 171 8.43 -30.38 22.00
C ILE A 171 9.47 -30.86 22.99
N ASN A 172 9.80 -30.01 23.99
CA ASN A 172 10.69 -30.34 25.08
C ASN A 172 9.87 -30.89 26.26
N ALA A 173 9.92 -32.21 26.49
CA ALA A 173 9.18 -32.87 27.58
C ALA A 173 9.55 -32.34 28.98
N ALA A 174 10.81 -31.93 29.18
CA ALA A 174 11.29 -31.41 30.47
C ALA A 174 10.68 -30.04 30.86
N ARG A 175 10.10 -29.32 29.91
CA ARG A 175 9.42 -28.04 30.13
C ARG A 175 7.90 -28.15 30.25
N LEU A 176 7.36 -29.38 30.14
CA LEU A 176 5.95 -29.63 30.29
C LEU A 176 5.59 -29.79 31.77
N HIS A 177 4.46 -29.22 32.17
CA HIS A 177 3.89 -29.43 33.48
C HIS A 177 2.67 -30.34 33.41
N GLY A 178 2.28 -30.90 34.54
CA GLY A 178 1.04 -31.69 34.62
C GLY A 178 -0.19 -30.83 34.33
N GLY A 179 -1.09 -31.33 33.53
CA GLY A 179 -2.25 -30.61 33.03
C GLY A 179 -2.06 -30.11 31.60
N SER A 180 -2.76 -29.07 31.21
CA SER A 180 -2.75 -28.53 29.86
C SER A 180 -1.61 -27.52 29.67
N ASN A 181 -0.71 -27.77 28.76
CA ASN A 181 0.33 -26.87 28.28
C ASN A 181 -0.10 -26.30 26.93
N HIS A 182 -0.09 -24.98 26.76
CA HIS A 182 -0.52 -24.29 25.56
C HIS A 182 0.68 -23.63 24.87
N GLY A 183 0.81 -23.88 23.58
CA GLY A 183 1.77 -23.24 22.68
C GLY A 183 1.14 -22.84 21.38
N ARG A 184 1.81 -21.97 20.64
CA ARG A 184 1.33 -21.47 19.34
C ARG A 184 2.48 -21.36 18.36
N LEU A 185 2.19 -21.70 17.11
CA LEU A 185 3.00 -21.36 15.95
C LEU A 185 2.22 -20.36 15.13
N ILE A 186 2.79 -19.17 14.92
CA ILE A 186 2.17 -18.09 14.19
C ILE A 186 2.89 -17.94 12.85
N PHE A 187 2.21 -18.32 11.77
CA PHE A 187 2.72 -18.22 10.40
C PHE A 187 2.22 -16.93 9.78
N GLU A 188 3.15 -16.01 9.50
CA GLU A 188 2.84 -14.69 9.02
C GLU A 188 3.38 -14.44 7.61
N THR A 189 2.50 -14.17 6.66
CA THR A 189 2.83 -13.68 5.31
C THR A 189 2.67 -12.17 5.23
N THR A 190 2.88 -11.59 4.05
CA THR A 190 2.61 -10.17 3.78
C THR A 190 1.16 -9.77 4.06
N ASN A 191 0.20 -10.67 3.84
CA ASN A 191 -1.22 -10.34 3.83
C ASN A 191 -2.06 -11.10 4.86
N GLU A 192 -1.59 -12.23 5.33
CA GLU A 192 -2.38 -13.11 6.21
C GLU A 192 -1.53 -13.63 7.37
N THR A 193 -2.21 -14.02 8.44
CA THR A 193 -1.61 -14.60 9.64
C THR A 193 -2.42 -15.84 9.98
N ILE A 194 -1.72 -16.98 10.10
CA ILE A 194 -2.30 -18.25 10.51
C ILE A 194 -1.79 -18.54 11.92
N VAL A 195 -2.70 -18.79 12.84
CA VAL A 195 -2.37 -19.22 14.20
C VAL A 195 -2.66 -20.69 14.31
N TYR A 196 -1.67 -21.47 14.71
CA TYR A 196 -1.75 -22.90 14.93
C TYR A 196 -1.54 -23.19 16.42
N ASP A 197 -2.61 -23.60 17.11
CA ASP A 197 -2.58 -23.91 18.53
C ASP A 197 -2.09 -25.35 18.78
N ILE A 198 -1.17 -25.50 19.71
CA ILE A 198 -0.62 -26.78 20.17
C ILE A 198 -0.96 -26.93 21.64
N VAL A 199 -1.70 -27.96 21.97
CA VAL A 199 -2.08 -28.26 23.34
C VAL A 199 -1.53 -29.62 23.73
N ILE A 200 -0.87 -29.69 24.90
CA ILE A 200 -0.32 -30.94 25.44
C ILE A 200 -0.96 -31.21 26.81
N VAL A 201 -1.67 -32.30 26.93
CA VAL A 201 -2.35 -32.71 28.15
C VAL A 201 -1.59 -33.89 28.75
N ASN A 202 -0.92 -33.65 29.87
CA ASN A 202 -0.23 -34.70 30.63
C ASN A 202 -1.08 -35.18 31.78
N GLU A 203 -1.24 -36.52 31.96
CA GLU A 203 -1.98 -37.12 33.04
C GLU A 203 -1.39 -36.80 34.41
N LYS A 204 -2.29 -36.70 35.40
CA LYS A 204 -2.02 -36.19 36.74
C LYS A 204 -2.16 -37.29 37.80
N ASP A 205 -1.53 -38.40 37.70
CA ASP A 205 -1.81 -39.54 38.57
C ASP A 205 -1.38 -39.38 40.08
N GLU A 206 -0.52 -38.38 40.44
CA GLU A 206 -0.20 -38.09 41.84
C GLU A 206 -0.43 -36.60 42.21
N ILE A 207 -0.81 -35.75 41.27
CA ILE A 207 -0.90 -34.28 41.43
C ILE A 207 -2.32 -33.85 41.81
N ASN A 208 -3.33 -34.67 41.59
CA ASN A 208 -4.74 -34.28 41.79
C ASN A 208 -5.04 -33.98 43.27
N ASP A 209 -4.60 -34.83 44.22
CA ASP A 209 -4.87 -34.63 45.63
C ASP A 209 -4.15 -33.38 46.18
N TYR A 210 -2.89 -33.18 45.78
CA TYR A 210 -2.12 -31.98 46.16
C TYR A 210 -2.69 -30.67 45.57
N ILE A 211 -3.15 -30.70 44.33
CA ILE A 211 -3.79 -29.55 43.69
C ILE A 211 -5.13 -29.24 44.34
N GLU A 212 -5.93 -30.27 44.64
CA GLU A 212 -7.21 -30.10 45.32
C GLU A 212 -7.04 -29.58 46.74
N GLU A 213 -6.03 -30.08 47.46
CA GLU A 213 -5.68 -29.57 48.78
C GLU A 213 -5.24 -28.10 48.71
N LYS A 214 -4.39 -27.72 47.74
CA LYS A 214 -4.01 -26.32 47.49
C LYS A 214 -5.22 -25.45 47.09
N LYS A 215 -6.12 -25.94 46.25
CA LYS A 215 -7.35 -25.21 45.86
C LYS A 215 -8.23 -24.97 47.10
N ASN A 216 -8.37 -25.98 47.97
CA ASN A 216 -9.12 -25.83 49.20
C ASN A 216 -8.45 -24.82 50.13
N ASN A 217 -7.11 -24.90 50.36
CA ASN A 217 -6.38 -23.94 51.17
C ASN A 217 -6.52 -22.50 50.61
N ILE A 218 -6.43 -22.30 49.29
CA ILE A 218 -6.67 -21.00 48.65
C ILE A 218 -8.13 -20.58 48.85
N GLY A 219 -9.08 -21.51 48.75
CA GLY A 219 -10.48 -21.26 49.05
C GLY A 219 -10.74 -20.76 50.46
N LEU A 220 -10.12 -21.38 51.46
CA LEU A 220 -10.23 -20.97 52.88
C LEU A 220 -9.71 -19.55 53.04
N ILE A 221 -8.53 -19.23 52.50
CA ILE A 221 -7.96 -17.89 52.55
C ILE A 221 -8.85 -16.88 51.84
N LYS A 222 -9.34 -17.21 50.67
CA LYS A 222 -10.24 -16.34 49.90
C LYS A 222 -11.54 -16.06 50.68
N ASN A 223 -12.15 -17.08 51.25
CA ASN A 223 -13.36 -16.94 52.01
C ASN A 223 -13.16 -16.07 53.26
N TYR A 224 -12.01 -16.21 53.95
CA TYR A 224 -11.62 -15.34 55.04
C TYR A 224 -11.47 -13.87 54.57
N LEU A 225 -10.79 -13.61 53.45
CA LEU A 225 -10.63 -12.27 52.89
C LEU A 225 -11.97 -11.65 52.42
N ASP A 226 -12.83 -12.43 51.80
CA ASP A 226 -14.16 -11.99 51.38
C ASP A 226 -15.01 -11.56 52.58
N PHE A 227 -14.88 -12.26 53.71
CA PHE A 227 -15.51 -11.89 54.97
C PHE A 227 -14.88 -10.59 55.56
N ARG A 228 -13.56 -10.54 55.66
CA ARG A 228 -12.85 -9.39 56.27
C ARG A 228 -13.03 -8.10 55.43
N THR A 229 -13.23 -8.19 54.12
CA THR A 229 -13.47 -7.05 53.23
C THR A 229 -14.96 -6.72 53.05
N GLY A 230 -15.83 -7.45 53.74
CA GLY A 230 -17.27 -7.20 53.72
C GLY A 230 -17.99 -7.67 52.43
N VAL A 231 -17.34 -8.47 51.59
CA VAL A 231 -17.95 -9.07 50.38
C VAL A 231 -18.99 -10.11 50.78
N ILE A 232 -18.76 -10.85 51.86
CA ILE A 232 -19.70 -11.81 52.47
C ILE A 232 -19.93 -11.49 53.93
N ASP A 233 -21.09 -11.82 54.48
CA ASP A 233 -21.43 -11.69 55.87
C ASP A 233 -20.91 -12.89 56.68
N GLY A 234 -20.95 -12.75 58.06
CA GLY A 234 -20.47 -13.77 58.95
C GLY A 234 -21.16 -15.11 58.88
N LYS A 235 -22.48 -15.12 58.54
CA LYS A 235 -23.23 -16.39 58.39
C LYS A 235 -22.79 -17.15 57.15
N LYS A 236 -22.64 -16.43 56.02
CA LYS A 236 -22.13 -17.02 54.77
C LYS A 236 -20.71 -17.50 54.92
N TRP A 237 -19.85 -16.72 55.61
CA TRP A 237 -18.49 -17.14 55.90
C TRP A 237 -18.42 -18.44 56.71
N ILE A 238 -19.19 -18.57 57.81
CA ILE A 238 -19.29 -19.80 58.61
C ILE A 238 -19.72 -20.99 57.79
N ASN A 239 -20.80 -20.85 57.00
CA ASN A 239 -21.32 -21.93 56.17
C ASN A 239 -20.30 -22.42 55.12
N GLU A 240 -19.66 -21.53 54.39
CA GLU A 240 -18.63 -21.86 53.37
C GLU A 240 -17.39 -22.50 54.04
N MET A 241 -16.89 -21.95 55.15
CA MET A 241 -15.81 -22.56 55.95
C MET A 241 -16.14 -23.97 56.44
N SER A 242 -17.34 -24.16 56.99
CA SER A 242 -17.81 -25.48 57.45
C SER A 242 -17.87 -26.48 56.30
N LYS A 243 -18.39 -26.05 55.12
CA LYS A 243 -18.48 -26.91 53.94
C LYS A 243 -17.07 -27.33 53.44
N MET A 244 -16.16 -26.39 53.31
CA MET A 244 -14.78 -26.65 52.84
C MET A 244 -14.02 -27.57 53.79
N ALA A 245 -14.22 -27.40 55.10
CA ALA A 245 -13.66 -28.29 56.12
C ALA A 245 -14.27 -29.69 56.05
N GLN A 246 -15.56 -29.78 55.81
CA GLN A 246 -16.25 -31.06 55.60
C GLN A 246 -15.69 -31.84 54.40
N GLU A 247 -15.57 -31.19 53.29
CA GLU A 247 -14.99 -31.80 52.04
C GLU A 247 -13.56 -32.34 52.30
N ARG A 248 -12.73 -31.70 53.15
CA ARG A 248 -11.43 -32.20 53.59
C ARG A 248 -11.54 -33.45 54.42
N LEU A 249 -12.44 -33.41 55.41
CA LEU A 249 -12.63 -34.52 56.39
C LEU A 249 -13.26 -35.76 55.71
N GLU A 250 -14.04 -35.60 54.67
CA GLU A 250 -14.55 -36.70 53.86
C GLU A 250 -13.47 -37.44 53.07
N LYS A 251 -12.43 -36.75 52.67
CA LYS A 251 -11.27 -37.33 51.99
C LYS A 251 -10.27 -37.96 53.00
N ASN A 252 -10.02 -37.26 54.08
CA ASN A 252 -9.11 -37.69 55.12
C ASN A 252 -9.69 -37.29 56.47
N GLU A 253 -10.30 -38.26 57.20
CA GLU A 253 -10.87 -38.02 58.51
C GLU A 253 -9.90 -37.43 59.53
N ASP A 254 -8.57 -37.68 59.35
CA ASP A 254 -7.50 -37.21 60.19
C ASP A 254 -6.81 -35.92 59.66
N ASP A 255 -7.46 -35.23 58.72
CA ASP A 255 -6.94 -33.95 58.21
C ASP A 255 -6.98 -32.84 59.29
N LEU A 256 -5.80 -32.45 59.79
CA LEU A 256 -5.68 -31.54 60.90
C LEU A 256 -6.23 -30.13 60.63
N VAL A 257 -6.05 -29.61 59.37
CA VAL A 257 -6.58 -28.30 58.97
C VAL A 257 -8.11 -28.34 58.97
N GLY A 258 -8.72 -29.38 58.40
CA GLY A 258 -10.19 -29.57 58.46
C GLY A 258 -10.75 -29.63 59.86
N ILE A 259 -10.08 -30.34 60.77
CA ILE A 259 -10.47 -30.44 62.18
C ILE A 259 -10.39 -29.08 62.84
N LEU A 260 -9.28 -28.32 62.65
CA LEU A 260 -9.08 -26.99 63.26
C LEU A 260 -10.08 -25.95 62.70
N VAL A 261 -10.40 -25.99 61.39
CA VAL A 261 -11.42 -25.12 60.80
C VAL A 261 -12.79 -25.44 61.35
N LYS A 262 -13.17 -26.71 61.53
CA LYS A 262 -14.43 -27.09 62.19
C LYS A 262 -14.47 -26.60 63.66
N ALA A 263 -13.38 -26.71 64.40
CA ALA A 263 -13.26 -26.13 65.74
C ALA A 263 -13.49 -24.62 65.76
N GLN A 264 -12.90 -23.88 64.77
CA GLN A 264 -13.08 -22.44 64.63
C GLN A 264 -14.53 -22.08 64.35
N VAL A 265 -15.19 -22.81 63.40
CA VAL A 265 -16.61 -22.65 63.09
C VAL A 265 -17.48 -22.86 64.33
N ALA A 266 -17.28 -23.96 65.08
CA ALA A 266 -18.02 -24.25 66.31
C ALA A 266 -17.83 -23.17 67.39
N ILE A 267 -16.59 -22.61 67.54
CA ILE A 267 -16.34 -21.47 68.39
C ILE A 267 -17.11 -20.23 67.97
N ALA A 268 -17.12 -19.92 66.64
CA ALA A 268 -17.81 -18.77 66.07
C ALA A 268 -19.35 -18.89 66.24
N GLU A 269 -19.89 -20.12 66.26
CA GLU A 269 -21.29 -20.40 66.46
C GLU A 269 -21.64 -20.50 67.97
N ASN A 270 -20.67 -20.34 68.86
CA ASN A 270 -20.81 -20.56 70.35
C ASN A 270 -21.22 -21.97 70.71
N ASN A 271 -20.95 -22.97 69.85
CA ASN A 271 -21.20 -24.38 70.17
C ASN A 271 -20.01 -24.99 70.92
N THR A 272 -20.05 -24.88 72.26
CA THR A 272 -19.00 -25.31 73.15
C THR A 272 -18.74 -26.81 73.19
N GLU A 273 -19.76 -27.63 73.01
CA GLU A 273 -19.64 -29.11 72.96
C GLU A 273 -18.92 -29.57 71.69
N GLU A 274 -19.31 -29.04 70.54
CA GLU A 274 -18.70 -29.40 69.29
C GLU A 274 -17.26 -28.84 69.20
N ALA A 275 -17.03 -27.61 69.64
CA ALA A 275 -15.71 -27.02 69.70
C ALA A 275 -14.76 -27.86 70.56
N THR A 276 -15.21 -28.33 71.80
CA THR A 276 -14.42 -29.21 72.63
C THR A 276 -14.09 -30.51 71.95
N SER A 277 -15.06 -31.13 71.25
CA SER A 277 -14.87 -32.40 70.54
C SER A 277 -13.82 -32.30 69.45
N TYR A 278 -13.86 -31.23 68.61
CA TYR A 278 -12.86 -31.03 67.60
C TYR A 278 -11.49 -30.67 68.16
N LEU A 279 -11.40 -29.85 69.22
CA LEU A 279 -10.13 -29.52 69.86
C LEU A 279 -9.46 -30.76 70.52
N ASP A 280 -10.24 -31.65 71.13
CA ASP A 280 -9.75 -32.91 71.69
C ASP A 280 -9.25 -33.87 70.60
N ARG A 281 -9.97 -33.91 69.46
CA ARG A 281 -9.56 -34.67 68.26
C ARG A 281 -8.24 -34.13 67.69
N ALA A 282 -8.09 -32.79 67.56
CA ALA A 282 -6.87 -32.16 67.13
C ALA A 282 -5.70 -32.46 68.07
N SER A 283 -5.93 -32.42 69.38
CA SER A 283 -4.92 -32.77 70.41
C SER A 283 -4.39 -34.20 70.21
N LYS A 284 -5.26 -35.16 70.01
CA LYS A 284 -4.87 -36.57 69.77
C LYS A 284 -4.06 -36.74 68.48
N GLN A 285 -4.45 -36.08 67.39
CA GLN A 285 -3.71 -36.12 66.18
C GLN A 285 -2.31 -35.49 66.22
N MET A 286 -2.17 -34.38 66.94
CA MET A 286 -0.86 -33.74 67.19
C MET A 286 0.08 -34.57 68.11
N ALA A 287 -0.46 -35.40 68.99
CA ALA A 287 0.33 -36.32 69.81
C ALA A 287 0.92 -37.48 69.02
N ILE A 288 0.28 -37.83 67.88
CA ILE A 288 0.69 -38.93 66.99
C ILE A 288 1.67 -38.41 65.92
N LYS A 289 1.46 -37.20 65.36
CA LYS A 289 2.33 -36.58 64.39
C LYS A 289 3.48 -35.84 65.03
N ASP A 290 4.71 -36.11 64.61
CA ASP A 290 5.90 -35.39 65.00
C ASP A 290 5.70 -33.88 65.02
N LYS A 291 6.34 -33.14 65.90
CA LYS A 291 6.25 -31.67 66.08
C LYS A 291 6.68 -30.80 64.91
N ASN A 292 6.59 -31.30 63.66
CA ASN A 292 7.00 -30.61 62.49
C ASN A 292 5.96 -29.63 61.91
N ASN A 293 4.72 -29.61 62.38
CA ASN A 293 3.65 -28.71 61.97
C ASN A 293 3.43 -27.61 63.04
N VAL A 294 4.37 -26.70 63.10
CA VAL A 294 4.36 -25.61 64.10
C VAL A 294 3.19 -24.65 63.89
N GLU A 295 2.81 -24.37 62.65
CA GLU A 295 1.71 -23.46 62.32
C GLU A 295 0.37 -24.00 62.81
N GLU A 296 0.04 -25.24 62.52
CA GLU A 296 -1.20 -25.87 62.98
C GLU A 296 -1.21 -26.02 64.51
N TYR A 297 -0.09 -26.32 65.10
CA TYR A 297 0.02 -26.38 66.58
C TYR A 297 -0.25 -25.00 67.17
N CYS A 298 0.36 -23.95 66.73
CA CYS A 298 0.13 -22.59 67.18
C CYS A 298 -1.33 -22.15 66.94
N TYR A 299 -1.90 -22.53 65.85
CA TYR A 299 -3.32 -22.25 65.54
C TYR A 299 -4.24 -22.98 66.48
N TYR A 300 -3.97 -24.27 66.78
CA TYR A 300 -4.69 -25.01 67.81
C TYR A 300 -4.63 -24.31 69.19
N LEU A 301 -3.45 -23.89 69.59
CA LEU A 301 -3.28 -23.16 70.88
C LEU A 301 -4.12 -21.88 70.89
N TYR A 302 -4.12 -21.14 69.80
CA TYR A 302 -4.93 -19.93 69.67
C TYR A 302 -6.44 -20.23 69.77
N LEU A 303 -6.95 -21.24 69.12
CA LEU A 303 -8.35 -21.64 69.19
C LEU A 303 -8.75 -22.05 70.62
N LYS A 304 -7.83 -22.69 71.40
CA LYS A 304 -8.05 -22.99 72.78
C LYS A 304 -8.16 -21.73 73.62
N THR A 305 -7.43 -20.64 73.33
CA THR A 305 -7.60 -19.38 74.04
C THR A 305 -8.97 -18.76 73.77
N LEU A 306 -9.45 -18.83 72.59
CA LEU A 306 -10.79 -18.34 72.26
C LEU A 306 -11.90 -19.16 72.92
N HIS A 307 -11.69 -20.49 73.04
CA HIS A 307 -12.64 -21.39 73.68
C HIS A 307 -12.71 -21.21 75.15
N LYS A 308 -11.53 -21.09 75.82
CA LYS A 308 -11.45 -21.02 77.27
C LYS A 308 -11.58 -19.60 77.84
N ASN A 309 -11.37 -18.58 77.08
CA ASN A 309 -11.44 -17.15 77.45
C ASN A 309 -10.79 -16.79 78.85
N ASN A 310 -9.57 -17.26 79.07
CA ASN A 310 -8.82 -17.02 80.33
C ASN A 310 -7.56 -16.15 80.02
N PRO A 311 -7.49 -14.91 80.49
CA PRO A 311 -6.36 -13.99 80.26
C PRO A 311 -4.98 -14.53 80.58
N ASN A 312 -4.85 -15.26 81.71
CA ASN A 312 -3.56 -15.83 82.12
C ASN A 312 -3.12 -16.91 81.10
N TYR A 313 -4.04 -17.78 80.72
CA TYR A 313 -3.78 -18.81 79.74
C TYR A 313 -3.41 -18.18 78.38
N THR A 314 -4.15 -17.16 77.99
CA THR A 314 -3.83 -16.42 76.78
C THR A 314 -2.43 -15.83 76.77
N ASN A 315 -1.97 -15.27 77.88
CA ASN A 315 -0.61 -14.73 77.99
C ASN A 315 0.49 -15.81 77.94
N GLU A 316 0.22 -17.01 78.52
CA GLU A 316 1.14 -18.15 78.43
C GLU A 316 1.26 -18.60 76.95
N ILE A 317 0.15 -18.78 76.27
CA ILE A 317 0.15 -19.18 74.88
C ILE A 317 0.77 -18.12 73.98
N LYS A 318 0.49 -16.82 74.20
CA LYS A 318 1.14 -15.73 73.48
C LYS A 318 2.69 -15.83 73.64
N ALA A 319 3.21 -16.07 74.82
CA ALA A 319 4.62 -16.22 75.01
C ALA A 319 5.20 -17.45 74.28
N GLU A 320 4.45 -18.52 74.20
CA GLU A 320 4.83 -19.76 73.51
C GLU A 320 4.88 -19.55 72.03
N ILE A 321 3.83 -18.98 71.39
CA ILE A 321 3.79 -18.66 69.99
C ILE A 321 4.90 -17.68 69.58
N LYS A 322 5.14 -16.67 70.48
CA LYS A 322 6.21 -15.71 70.26
C LYS A 322 7.59 -16.37 70.26
N LYS A 323 7.83 -17.35 71.19
CA LYS A 323 9.05 -18.13 71.17
C LYS A 323 9.26 -18.93 69.87
N TYR A 324 8.25 -19.56 69.37
CA TYR A 324 8.34 -20.24 68.03
C TYR A 324 8.68 -19.26 66.93
N PHE A 325 8.00 -18.12 66.85
CA PHE A 325 8.25 -17.07 65.90
C PHE A 325 9.70 -16.54 65.99
N GLU A 326 10.24 -16.33 67.16
CA GLU A 326 11.61 -15.83 67.34
C GLU A 326 12.69 -16.92 67.22
N SER A 327 12.32 -18.21 67.19
CA SER A 327 13.25 -19.33 67.04
C SER A 327 13.43 -19.84 65.61
N GLY A 328 12.97 -19.09 64.60
CA GLY A 328 13.18 -19.41 63.24
C GLY A 328 11.95 -19.98 62.49
N HIS A 329 10.77 -19.98 63.12
CA HIS A 329 9.48 -20.28 62.51
C HIS A 329 8.72 -18.98 62.25
N ASP A 330 9.38 -18.00 61.60
CA ASP A 330 8.86 -16.66 61.32
C ASP A 330 7.94 -16.65 60.10
N THR A 331 6.89 -17.48 60.17
CA THR A 331 5.87 -17.59 59.13
C THR A 331 4.79 -16.52 59.28
N TRP A 332 4.10 -16.18 58.16
CA TRP A 332 3.04 -15.17 58.22
C TRP A 332 1.83 -15.62 59.02
N GLN A 333 1.61 -16.93 59.17
CA GLN A 333 0.56 -17.50 59.99
C GLN A 333 0.80 -17.18 61.47
N LEU A 334 2.03 -17.42 62.00
CA LEU A 334 2.37 -17.11 63.37
C LEU A 334 2.32 -15.60 63.64
N LEU A 335 2.82 -14.77 62.74
CA LEU A 335 2.71 -13.33 62.82
C LEU A 335 1.24 -12.86 62.86
N TRP A 336 0.37 -13.47 62.02
CA TRP A 336 -1.06 -13.19 62.03
C TRP A 336 -1.71 -13.52 63.36
N LEU A 337 -1.39 -14.66 64.03
CA LEU A 337 -1.87 -15.02 65.32
C LEU A 337 -1.40 -13.99 66.43
N LEU A 338 -0.13 -13.57 66.38
CA LEU A 338 0.41 -12.56 67.28
C LEU A 338 -0.31 -11.20 67.13
N PHE A 339 -0.79 -10.84 65.94
CA PHE A 339 -1.56 -9.61 65.74
C PHE A 339 -2.89 -9.60 66.49
N TYR A 340 -3.45 -10.76 66.88
CA TYR A 340 -4.68 -10.88 67.62
C TYR A 340 -4.44 -11.18 69.11
N MET A 341 -3.20 -11.52 69.52
CA MET A 341 -2.89 -11.91 70.87
C MET A 341 -1.99 -10.90 71.57
N ASP A 342 -1.23 -10.09 70.84
CA ASP A 342 -0.27 -9.15 71.41
C ASP A 342 -0.74 -7.71 71.22
N GLU A 343 -1.24 -7.09 72.32
CA GLU A 343 -1.81 -5.74 72.33
C GLU A 343 -0.86 -4.67 71.82
N ARG A 344 0.48 -4.92 71.83
CA ARG A 344 1.46 -3.99 71.25
C ARG A 344 1.24 -3.69 69.76
N TYR A 345 0.67 -4.62 68.99
CA TYR A 345 0.37 -4.39 67.58
C TYR A 345 -0.87 -3.54 67.35
N ASP A 346 -1.84 -3.58 68.30
CA ASP A 346 -3.02 -2.71 68.25
C ASP A 346 -2.67 -1.30 68.73
N GLU A 347 -1.80 -1.19 69.77
CA GLU A 347 -1.32 0.08 70.29
C GLU A 347 -0.36 0.81 69.34
N ASN A 348 0.36 0.07 68.52
CA ASN A 348 1.33 0.62 67.56
C ASN A 348 1.13 0.06 66.08
N PRO A 349 0.19 0.61 65.30
CA PRO A 349 -0.03 0.22 63.91
C PRO A 349 1.22 0.36 63.05
N SER A 350 2.11 1.32 63.33
CA SER A 350 3.35 1.48 62.56
C SER A 350 4.30 0.30 62.76
N LEU A 351 4.36 -0.28 64.03
CA LEU A 351 5.12 -1.51 64.29
C LEU A 351 4.53 -2.68 63.46
N LYS A 352 3.21 -2.86 63.53
CA LYS A 352 2.52 -3.89 62.78
C LYS A 352 2.81 -3.78 61.26
N TYR A 353 2.70 -2.58 60.69
CA TYR A 353 3.00 -2.30 59.29
C TYR A 353 4.45 -2.65 58.94
N THR A 354 5.40 -2.26 59.77
CA THR A 354 6.83 -2.54 59.57
C THR A 354 7.13 -4.03 59.57
N MET A 355 6.48 -4.79 60.47
CA MET A 355 6.65 -6.25 60.50
C MET A 355 6.12 -6.92 59.24
N ILE A 356 4.96 -6.51 58.75
CA ILE A 356 4.40 -7.03 57.50
C ILE A 356 5.34 -6.72 56.33
N LYS A 357 5.84 -5.48 56.25
CA LYS A 357 6.79 -5.06 55.21
C LYS A 357 8.10 -5.86 55.26
N ARG A 358 8.60 -6.17 56.45
CA ARG A 358 9.77 -7.03 56.62
C ARG A 358 9.50 -8.43 56.07
N MET A 359 8.37 -9.03 56.41
CA MET A 359 7.96 -10.35 55.91
C MET A 359 7.87 -10.38 54.37
N PHE A 360 7.35 -9.30 53.78
CA PHE A 360 7.34 -9.17 52.28
C PHE A 360 8.76 -9.18 51.70
N GLY A 361 9.71 -8.47 52.34
CA GLY A 361 11.13 -8.46 51.95
C GLY A 361 11.80 -9.84 52.06
N GLU A 362 11.31 -10.69 52.97
CA GLU A 362 11.77 -12.08 53.20
C GLU A 362 11.03 -13.08 52.26
N GLY A 363 10.15 -12.60 51.34
CA GLY A 363 9.48 -13.41 50.34
C GLY A 363 8.05 -13.85 50.68
N CYS A 364 7.42 -13.26 51.68
CA CYS A 364 6.02 -13.52 52.00
C CYS A 364 5.08 -12.68 51.12
N PHE A 365 4.34 -13.31 50.22
CA PHE A 365 3.34 -12.67 49.34
C PHE A 365 1.90 -13.04 49.74
N SER A 366 1.64 -13.26 51.04
CA SER A 366 0.32 -13.64 51.54
C SER A 366 -0.70 -12.51 51.36
N PRO A 367 -1.86 -12.75 50.69
CA PRO A 367 -2.92 -11.74 50.56
C PRO A 367 -3.56 -11.39 51.90
N VAL A 368 -3.43 -12.24 52.95
CA VAL A 368 -3.84 -11.92 54.32
C VAL A 368 -2.99 -10.78 54.91
N MET A 369 -1.68 -10.82 54.66
CA MET A 369 -0.78 -9.75 55.08
C MET A 369 -1.05 -8.44 54.31
N TYR A 370 -1.39 -8.53 53.01
CA TYR A 370 -1.81 -7.34 52.27
C TYR A 370 -3.09 -6.73 52.82
N PHE A 371 -4.07 -7.56 53.24
CA PHE A 371 -5.27 -7.07 53.89
C PHE A 371 -4.94 -6.33 55.19
N GLU A 372 -4.15 -6.93 56.10
CA GLU A 372 -3.76 -6.31 57.35
C GLU A 372 -3.01 -4.98 57.13
N ALA A 373 -2.08 -4.92 56.13
CA ALA A 373 -1.40 -3.69 55.78
C ALA A 373 -2.37 -2.64 55.18
N ALA A 374 -3.28 -3.07 54.28
CA ALA A 374 -4.29 -2.18 53.69
C ALA A 374 -5.20 -1.59 54.77
N ASN A 375 -5.65 -2.41 55.76
CA ASN A 375 -6.49 -1.95 56.85
C ASN A 375 -5.78 -0.91 57.72
N ILE A 376 -4.47 -1.06 57.93
CA ILE A 376 -3.66 -0.04 58.65
C ILE A 376 -3.64 1.27 57.83
N LEU A 377 -3.36 1.21 56.54
CA LEU A 377 -3.31 2.39 55.65
C LEU A 377 -4.68 3.06 55.48
N ILE A 378 -5.78 2.30 55.54
CA ILE A 378 -7.15 2.84 55.50
C ILE A 378 -7.42 3.71 56.74
N ASN A 379 -6.95 3.30 57.90
CA ASN A 379 -7.16 4.01 59.13
C ASN A 379 -6.10 5.11 59.39
N GLN A 380 -4.88 4.92 58.88
CA GLN A 380 -3.74 5.84 59.04
C GLN A 380 -3.01 6.03 57.72
N PRO A 381 -3.60 6.78 56.74
CA PRO A 381 -3.00 6.98 55.41
C PRO A 381 -1.61 7.62 55.43
N GLU A 382 -1.28 8.39 56.47
CA GLU A 382 0.00 9.07 56.63
C GLU A 382 1.18 8.10 56.84
N LEU A 383 0.93 6.84 57.14
CA LEU A 383 1.95 5.79 57.15
C LEU A 383 2.42 5.41 55.73
N LEU A 384 1.64 5.70 54.69
CA LEU A 384 2.04 5.57 53.29
C LEU A 384 2.95 6.74 52.91
N ARG A 385 4.28 6.56 53.02
CA ARG A 385 5.28 7.61 52.75
C ARG A 385 6.05 7.43 51.46
N ILE A 386 6.19 6.20 51.01
CA ILE A 386 6.93 5.80 49.80
C ILE A 386 6.15 4.74 49.05
N LEU A 387 6.45 4.58 47.76
CA LEU A 387 5.81 3.61 46.87
C LEU A 387 6.87 2.63 46.34
N ASN A 388 7.11 1.57 47.11
CA ASN A 388 7.91 0.43 46.66
C ASN A 388 7.02 -0.72 46.25
N SER A 389 7.59 -1.83 45.81
CA SER A 389 6.85 -3.03 45.39
C SER A 389 5.83 -3.51 46.42
N PHE A 390 6.15 -3.43 47.73
CA PHE A 390 5.23 -3.80 48.79
C PHE A 390 3.99 -2.89 48.81
N GLU A 391 4.18 -1.58 48.86
CA GLU A 391 3.09 -0.61 48.91
C GLU A 391 2.20 -0.71 47.69
N ILE A 392 2.80 -0.93 46.50
CA ILE A 392 2.06 -1.14 45.24
C ILE A 392 1.17 -2.38 45.33
N GLN A 393 1.66 -3.51 45.89
CA GLN A 393 0.85 -4.71 46.06
C GLN A 393 -0.29 -4.49 47.07
N VAL A 394 -0.05 -3.81 48.16
CA VAL A 394 -1.08 -3.45 49.14
C VAL A 394 -2.15 -2.55 48.53
N LEU A 395 -1.77 -1.52 47.77
CA LEU A 395 -2.71 -0.63 47.07
C LEU A 395 -3.50 -1.34 45.96
N ASN A 396 -2.86 -2.24 45.22
CA ASN A 396 -3.53 -3.11 44.28
C ASN A 396 -4.58 -4.02 44.94
N PHE A 397 -4.21 -4.57 46.12
CA PHE A 397 -5.12 -5.36 46.90
C PHE A 397 -6.34 -4.53 47.34
N ALA A 398 -6.10 -3.32 47.91
CA ALA A 398 -7.17 -2.42 48.31
C ALA A 398 -8.09 -2.02 47.14
N ALA A 399 -7.50 -1.74 45.95
CA ALA A 399 -8.25 -1.46 44.75
C ALA A 399 -9.13 -2.62 44.30
N LYS A 400 -8.57 -3.85 44.32
CA LYS A 400 -9.28 -5.08 43.89
C LYS A 400 -10.48 -5.38 44.79
N TYR A 401 -10.30 -5.28 46.12
CA TYR A 401 -11.35 -5.56 47.08
C TYR A 401 -12.26 -4.36 47.39
N LYS A 402 -12.02 -3.22 46.72
CA LYS A 402 -12.84 -1.99 46.85
C LYS A 402 -12.97 -1.47 48.27
N ILE A 403 -11.90 -1.56 49.05
CA ILE A 403 -11.85 -1.13 50.43
C ILE A 403 -11.15 0.23 50.63
N VAL A 404 -10.95 0.99 49.60
CA VAL A 404 -10.24 2.27 49.56
C VAL A 404 -11.07 3.37 50.21
N THR A 405 -10.46 4.16 51.14
CA THR A 405 -11.05 5.38 51.66
C THR A 405 -10.59 6.60 50.85
N LYS A 406 -11.31 7.70 50.97
CA LYS A 406 -10.99 8.98 50.31
C LYS A 406 -9.58 9.47 50.72
N ASP A 407 -9.25 9.42 51.99
CA ASP A 407 -7.96 9.89 52.53
C ASP A 407 -6.79 9.05 52.01
N LEU A 408 -6.93 7.72 51.97
CA LEU A 408 -5.92 6.84 51.38
C LEU A 408 -5.75 7.10 49.85
N ALA A 409 -6.85 7.36 49.17
CA ALA A 409 -6.80 7.67 47.75
C ALA A 409 -6.05 9.00 47.46
N LYS A 410 -6.31 10.04 48.28
CA LYS A 410 -5.60 11.33 48.19
C LYS A 410 -4.12 11.17 48.49
N GLN A 411 -3.76 10.51 49.61
CA GLN A 411 -2.38 10.25 49.96
C GLN A 411 -1.62 9.49 48.88
N THR A 412 -2.29 8.50 48.26
CA THR A 412 -1.73 7.74 47.12
C THR A 412 -1.49 8.61 45.92
N ALA A 413 -2.46 9.46 45.54
CA ALA A 413 -2.34 10.39 44.43
C ALA A 413 -1.22 11.41 44.64
N GLU A 414 -1.08 11.97 45.87
CA GLU A 414 0.00 12.90 46.22
C GLU A 414 1.40 12.30 46.11
N LEU A 415 1.52 11.00 46.33
CA LEU A 415 2.80 10.31 46.17
C LEU A 415 3.08 9.97 44.73
N MET A 416 2.06 9.48 43.97
CA MET A 416 2.22 9.06 42.58
C MET A 416 2.45 10.24 41.65
N ILE A 417 1.89 11.44 41.93
CA ILE A 417 2.07 12.63 41.08
C ILE A 417 3.52 13.15 41.09
N LYS A 418 4.31 12.78 42.09
CA LYS A 418 5.73 13.15 42.17
C LYS A 418 6.58 12.43 41.13
N ASP A 419 6.13 11.31 40.66
CA ASP A 419 6.75 10.58 39.57
C ASP A 419 6.30 11.21 38.25
N LYS A 420 7.26 11.80 37.53
CA LYS A 420 6.96 12.53 36.26
C LYS A 420 6.75 11.60 35.08
N ALA A 421 7.06 10.32 35.20
CA ALA A 421 6.91 9.34 34.13
C ALA A 421 5.52 8.67 34.18
N TYR A 422 4.99 8.29 33.02
CA TYR A 422 3.80 7.45 32.97
C TYR A 422 4.13 6.03 33.47
N ASN A 423 3.30 5.55 34.40
CA ASN A 423 3.40 4.19 34.91
C ASN A 423 2.04 3.50 34.82
N GLU A 424 1.96 2.43 34.03
CA GLU A 424 0.72 1.67 33.80
C GLU A 424 0.15 1.08 35.13
N GLY A 425 1.02 0.59 35.99
CA GLY A 425 0.61 0.07 37.28
C GLY A 425 -0.05 1.13 38.18
N TYR A 426 0.52 2.32 38.25
CA TYR A 426 -0.03 3.46 38.96
C TYR A 426 -1.35 3.92 38.38
N PHE A 427 -1.40 4.05 37.05
CA PHE A 427 -2.62 4.41 36.34
C PHE A 427 -3.78 3.46 36.68
N ASN A 428 -3.52 2.15 36.68
CA ASN A 428 -4.55 1.15 36.96
C ASN A 428 -5.06 1.20 38.38
N ILE A 429 -4.18 1.50 39.36
CA ILE A 429 -4.55 1.70 40.76
C ILE A 429 -5.42 2.94 40.90
N LEU A 430 -4.94 4.09 40.37
CA LEU A 430 -5.64 5.37 40.48
C LEU A 430 -6.98 5.34 39.78
N ALA A 431 -7.07 4.67 38.63
CA ALA A 431 -8.32 4.50 37.88
C ALA A 431 -9.40 3.81 38.74
N ARG A 432 -9.02 2.71 39.41
CA ARG A 432 -9.92 1.98 40.32
C ARG A 432 -10.23 2.79 41.58
N PHE A 433 -9.28 3.56 42.12
CA PHE A 433 -9.48 4.45 43.25
C PHE A 433 -10.48 5.56 42.91
N TYR A 434 -10.32 6.23 41.78
CA TYR A 434 -11.26 7.24 41.30
C TYR A 434 -12.67 6.69 41.11
N GLU A 435 -12.81 5.50 40.54
CA GLU A 435 -14.13 4.87 40.35
C GLU A 435 -14.86 4.64 41.70
N GLN A 436 -14.11 4.41 42.81
CA GLN A 436 -14.66 4.18 44.12
C GLN A 436 -14.90 5.48 44.91
N THR A 437 -14.00 6.42 44.85
CA THR A 437 -13.95 7.58 45.77
C THR A 437 -14.43 8.89 45.11
N LYS A 438 -14.24 9.03 43.80
CA LYS A 438 -14.52 10.28 43.03
C LYS A 438 -13.78 11.51 43.54
N GLU A 439 -12.58 11.33 44.09
CA GLU A 439 -11.77 12.43 44.62
C GLU A 439 -11.04 13.18 43.48
N GLU A 440 -11.10 14.52 43.53
CA GLU A 440 -10.51 15.43 42.51
C GLU A 440 -9.00 15.27 42.39
N GLU A 441 -8.29 15.06 43.51
CA GLU A 441 -6.84 14.89 43.53
C GLU A 441 -6.40 13.61 42.79
N VAL A 442 -7.23 12.56 42.84
CA VAL A 442 -6.98 11.32 42.12
C VAL A 442 -7.15 11.53 40.62
N LEU A 443 -8.21 12.23 40.21
CA LEU A 443 -8.44 12.56 38.81
C LEU A 443 -7.35 13.48 38.24
N THR A 444 -6.92 14.45 39.03
CA THR A 444 -5.80 15.34 38.74
C THR A 444 -4.52 14.54 38.46
N CYS A 445 -4.24 13.57 39.31
CA CYS A 445 -3.09 12.70 39.14
C CYS A 445 -3.20 11.85 37.84
N ILE A 446 -4.36 11.25 37.59
CA ILE A 446 -4.62 10.46 36.38
C ILE A 446 -4.40 11.30 35.13
N CYS A 447 -5.03 12.47 35.06
CA CYS A 447 -4.91 13.37 33.90
C CYS A 447 -3.45 13.84 33.73
N THR A 448 -2.77 14.20 34.80
CA THR A 448 -1.36 14.61 34.75
C THR A 448 -0.45 13.48 34.25
N MET A 449 -0.69 12.24 34.66
CA MET A 449 0.08 11.08 34.20
C MET A 449 -0.15 10.82 32.72
N ILE A 450 -1.39 10.90 32.21
CA ILE A 450 -1.73 10.74 30.80
C ILE A 450 -0.98 11.78 29.96
N ILE A 451 -1.00 13.04 30.39
CA ILE A 451 -0.36 14.16 29.70
C ILE A 451 1.17 13.99 29.70
N ASN A 452 1.77 13.72 30.86
CA ASN A 452 3.22 13.52 30.99
C ASN A 452 3.71 12.31 30.19
N GLY A 453 2.88 11.28 30.08
CA GLY A 453 3.15 10.08 29.27
C GLY A 453 2.89 10.25 27.78
N ASN A 454 2.46 11.42 27.33
CA ASN A 454 2.06 11.72 25.95
C ASN A 454 1.11 10.65 25.36
N LYS A 455 0.09 10.25 26.13
CA LYS A 455 -0.88 9.22 25.76
C LYS A 455 -2.02 9.84 24.96
N LEU A 456 -2.09 9.50 23.66
CA LEU A 456 -3.05 10.07 22.72
C LEU A 456 -4.17 9.10 22.33
N ASP A 457 -4.18 7.87 22.86
CA ASP A 457 -5.18 6.87 22.52
C ASP A 457 -6.57 7.23 23.04
N GLN A 458 -7.60 6.87 22.27
CA GLN A 458 -9.00 7.14 22.62
C GLN A 458 -9.41 6.50 23.95
N SER A 459 -8.75 5.45 24.43
CA SER A 459 -9.00 4.79 25.71
C SER A 459 -8.86 5.73 26.91
N TYR A 460 -8.05 6.79 26.77
CA TYR A 460 -7.84 7.79 27.83
C TYR A 460 -8.86 8.95 27.79
N SER A 461 -9.68 9.04 26.75
CA SER A 461 -10.65 10.14 26.57
C SER A 461 -11.63 10.29 27.73
N LYS A 462 -12.04 9.17 28.34
CA LYS A 462 -12.94 9.15 29.52
C LYS A 462 -12.41 10.04 30.64
N TRP A 463 -11.12 9.90 30.96
CA TRP A 463 -10.47 10.58 32.09
C TRP A 463 -10.28 12.06 31.81
N LEU A 464 -9.84 12.41 30.62
CA LEU A 464 -9.64 13.79 30.22
C LEU A 464 -10.98 14.55 30.06
N THR A 465 -12.02 13.86 29.56
CA THR A 465 -13.38 14.43 29.52
C THR A 465 -13.88 14.77 30.91
N GLU A 466 -13.70 13.87 31.87
CA GLU A 466 -14.09 14.11 33.27
C GLU A 466 -13.26 15.25 33.87
N GLY A 467 -11.95 15.30 33.61
CA GLY A 467 -11.08 16.40 34.08
C GLY A 467 -11.47 17.76 33.51
N VAL A 468 -11.88 17.81 32.23
CA VAL A 468 -12.38 19.04 31.59
C VAL A 468 -13.74 19.44 32.17
N ARG A 469 -14.61 18.47 32.47
CA ARG A 469 -15.93 18.72 33.10
C ARG A 469 -15.81 19.28 34.50
N GLU A 470 -14.86 18.75 35.28
CA GLU A 470 -14.53 19.24 36.61
C GLU A 470 -13.65 20.51 36.58
N GLU A 471 -13.33 21.03 35.44
CA GLU A 471 -12.52 22.23 35.20
C GLU A 471 -11.15 22.21 35.93
N LEU A 472 -10.49 21.05 35.92
CA LEU A 472 -9.21 20.88 36.57
C LEU A 472 -8.14 21.82 36.01
N ARG A 473 -7.30 22.38 36.89
CA ARG A 473 -6.24 23.31 36.49
C ARG A 473 -4.92 22.57 36.19
N ILE A 474 -4.92 21.87 35.07
CA ILE A 474 -3.75 21.07 34.64
C ILE A 474 -3.29 21.63 33.27
N THR A 475 -1.99 21.84 33.12
CA THR A 475 -1.39 22.30 31.87
C THR A 475 -1.65 21.28 30.76
N ASN A 476 -2.09 21.76 29.57
CA ASN A 476 -2.41 20.97 28.40
C ASN A 476 -3.61 20.00 28.56
N LEU A 477 -4.43 20.15 29.59
CA LEU A 477 -5.61 19.29 29.80
C LEU A 477 -6.56 19.35 28.59
N TYR A 478 -6.89 20.56 28.14
CA TYR A 478 -7.83 20.80 27.07
C TYR A 478 -7.30 20.33 25.71
N GLU A 479 -5.99 20.46 25.48
CA GLU A 479 -5.33 19.95 24.28
C GLU A 479 -5.43 18.43 24.21
N TYR A 480 -5.06 17.74 25.31
CA TYR A 480 -5.12 16.27 25.36
C TYR A 480 -6.56 15.74 25.32
N TYR A 481 -7.51 16.48 25.87
CA TYR A 481 -8.94 16.19 25.69
C TYR A 481 -9.30 16.12 24.20
N ILE A 482 -8.91 17.13 23.41
CA ILE A 482 -9.16 17.16 21.96
C ILE A 482 -8.37 16.07 21.21
N TYR A 483 -7.17 15.74 21.68
CA TYR A 483 -6.32 14.70 21.02
C TYR A 483 -6.88 13.29 21.18
N THR A 484 -7.54 13.01 22.29
CA THR A 484 -8.03 11.65 22.61
C THR A 484 -9.51 11.43 22.29
N ILE A 485 -10.24 12.47 21.91
CA ILE A 485 -11.68 12.38 21.64
C ILE A 485 -11.96 11.58 20.35
N ASN A 486 -13.12 10.93 20.30
CA ASN A 486 -13.57 10.27 19.08
C ASN A 486 -13.97 11.28 18.02
N THR A 487 -13.14 11.44 17.01
CA THR A 487 -13.34 12.40 15.92
C THR A 487 -14.34 11.91 14.83
N SER A 488 -14.91 10.72 14.98
CA SER A 488 -15.89 10.20 14.01
C SER A 488 -17.27 10.84 14.10
N ASN A 489 -17.54 11.57 15.19
CA ASN A 489 -18.80 12.28 15.39
C ASN A 489 -18.53 13.73 15.81
N TYR A 490 -19.53 14.59 15.61
CA TYR A 490 -19.45 16.03 15.89
C TYR A 490 -20.40 16.43 17.01
N LYS A 491 -20.52 15.60 18.06
CA LYS A 491 -21.24 16.03 19.28
C LYS A 491 -20.57 17.27 19.86
N PRO A 492 -21.35 18.23 20.42
CA PRO A 492 -20.75 19.40 21.06
C PRO A 492 -19.74 19.00 22.12
N LEU A 493 -18.60 19.65 22.15
CA LEU A 493 -17.58 19.50 23.17
C LEU A 493 -18.03 20.13 24.50
N GLU A 494 -17.30 19.86 25.58
CA GLU A 494 -17.55 20.53 26.85
C GLU A 494 -17.36 22.07 26.70
N LYS A 495 -18.27 22.86 27.26
CA LYS A 495 -18.25 24.34 27.09
C LYS A 495 -16.95 24.99 27.57
N SER A 496 -16.35 24.45 28.62
CA SER A 496 -15.07 24.90 29.14
C SER A 496 -13.94 24.81 28.11
N ALA A 497 -13.99 23.80 27.20
CA ALA A 497 -12.99 23.66 26.12
C ALA A 497 -13.11 24.81 25.10
N TYR A 498 -14.31 25.17 24.66
CA TYR A 498 -14.47 26.31 23.77
C TYR A 498 -14.03 27.64 24.43
N LYS A 499 -14.35 27.79 25.71
CA LYS A 499 -13.90 28.96 26.48
C LYS A 499 -12.38 29.03 26.56
N TYR A 500 -11.71 27.91 26.85
CA TYR A 500 -10.25 27.84 26.91
C TYR A 500 -9.62 28.23 25.57
N PHE A 501 -10.03 27.58 24.48
CA PHE A 501 -9.47 27.86 23.15
C PHE A 501 -9.90 29.19 22.53
N SER A 502 -10.88 29.89 23.10
CA SER A 502 -11.22 31.24 22.65
C SER A 502 -10.10 32.28 22.87
N TYR A 503 -9.14 31.96 23.75
CA TYR A 503 -7.95 32.80 23.95
C TYR A 503 -6.83 32.49 22.95
N GLY A 504 -6.91 31.41 22.21
CA GLY A 504 -5.98 31.00 21.17
C GLY A 504 -6.00 29.49 20.92
N THR A 505 -5.87 29.09 19.67
CA THR A 505 -5.82 27.68 19.25
C THR A 505 -4.43 27.24 18.78
N ASP A 506 -3.41 28.06 19.05
CA ASP A 506 -2.04 27.79 18.57
C ASP A 506 -1.37 26.62 19.32
N THR A 507 -1.88 26.33 20.54
CA THR A 507 -1.46 25.19 21.34
C THR A 507 -1.97 23.85 20.81
N LEU A 508 -3.04 23.83 19.96
CA LEU A 508 -3.55 22.62 19.34
C LEU A 508 -2.63 22.14 18.21
N MET A 509 -1.82 21.14 18.51
CA MET A 509 -0.95 20.49 17.51
C MET A 509 -1.70 19.46 16.67
N TYR A 510 -2.64 18.72 17.27
CA TYR A 510 -3.43 17.67 16.61
C TYR A 510 -4.92 17.98 16.66
N ASN A 511 -5.70 17.44 15.73
CA ASN A 511 -7.17 17.53 15.66
C ASN A 511 -7.73 18.96 15.64
N LYS A 512 -6.93 19.97 15.23
CA LYS A 512 -7.39 21.36 15.10
C LYS A 512 -8.48 21.49 14.05
N ASP A 513 -8.38 20.72 12.97
CA ASP A 513 -9.41 20.59 11.94
C ASP A 513 -10.71 20.00 12.48
N TYR A 514 -10.64 18.97 13.32
CA TYR A 514 -11.81 18.43 14.02
C TYR A 514 -12.45 19.46 14.93
N PHE A 515 -11.66 20.18 15.73
CA PHE A 515 -12.17 21.20 16.63
C PHE A 515 -12.97 22.27 15.89
N TYR A 516 -12.44 22.81 14.79
CA TYR A 516 -13.13 23.78 13.97
C TYR A 516 -14.33 23.21 13.21
N ALA A 517 -14.23 21.99 12.71
CA ALA A 517 -15.36 21.30 12.08
C ALA A 517 -16.51 21.06 13.07
N ASN A 518 -16.16 20.67 14.30
CA ASN A 518 -17.14 20.51 15.39
C ASN A 518 -17.86 21.81 15.73
N LEU A 519 -17.11 22.91 15.87
CA LEU A 519 -17.67 24.24 16.10
C LEU A 519 -18.63 24.65 14.99
N LEU A 520 -18.24 24.52 13.72
CA LEU A 520 -19.05 24.86 12.57
C LEU A 520 -20.30 23.97 12.40
N THR A 521 -20.21 22.72 12.80
CA THR A 521 -21.33 21.78 12.73
C THR A 521 -22.38 22.10 13.79
N ASN A 522 -21.98 22.61 14.97
CA ASN A 522 -22.84 22.95 16.10
C ASN A 522 -23.10 24.46 16.22
N ILE A 523 -22.93 25.24 15.16
CA ILE A 523 -23.00 26.70 15.19
C ILE A 523 -24.33 27.23 15.76
N SER A 524 -25.44 26.53 15.51
CA SER A 524 -26.75 26.88 16.04
C SER A 524 -26.87 26.83 17.56
N MET A 525 -25.98 26.08 18.22
CA MET A 525 -25.90 25.96 19.68
C MET A 525 -24.75 26.77 20.28
N LEU A 526 -23.82 27.22 19.46
CA LEU A 526 -22.53 27.81 19.82
C LEU A 526 -22.32 29.17 19.10
N GLU A 527 -23.37 29.93 18.86
CA GLU A 527 -23.29 31.17 18.08
C GLU A 527 -22.35 32.21 18.70
N ASP A 528 -22.42 32.38 20.01
CA ASP A 528 -21.56 33.32 20.74
C ASP A 528 -20.08 32.87 20.74
N GLU A 529 -19.84 31.57 20.86
CA GLU A 529 -18.51 30.98 20.79
C GLU A 529 -17.96 31.09 19.36
N TYR A 530 -18.77 30.81 18.34
CA TYR A 530 -18.35 30.91 16.95
C TYR A 530 -17.84 32.31 16.57
N LEU A 531 -18.51 33.36 17.02
CA LEU A 531 -18.09 34.75 16.75
C LEU A 531 -16.65 35.03 17.22
N LYS A 532 -16.19 34.38 18.29
CA LYS A 532 -14.81 34.50 18.81
C LYS A 532 -13.79 33.76 17.97
N PHE A 533 -14.20 32.71 17.29
CA PHE A 533 -13.32 31.87 16.50
C PHE A 533 -13.32 32.17 15.00
N ARG A 534 -14.25 33.04 14.52
CA ARG A 534 -14.47 33.27 13.10
C ARG A 534 -13.19 33.55 12.33
N ASP A 535 -12.41 34.51 12.75
CA ASP A 535 -11.17 34.91 12.09
C ASP A 535 -10.12 33.76 12.12
N GLY A 536 -10.07 33.04 13.23
CA GLY A 536 -9.17 31.88 13.38
C GLY A 536 -9.53 30.72 12.47
N VAL A 537 -10.84 30.44 12.31
CA VAL A 537 -11.34 29.38 11.39
C VAL A 537 -11.06 29.74 9.94
N GLU A 538 -11.35 31.01 9.55
CA GLU A 538 -11.11 31.50 8.19
C GLU A 538 -9.61 31.48 7.84
N LYS A 539 -8.76 31.93 8.75
CA LYS A 539 -7.29 31.86 8.59
C LYS A 539 -6.80 30.42 8.44
N TYR A 540 -7.25 29.53 9.32
CA TYR A 540 -6.87 28.11 9.26
C TYR A 540 -7.35 27.44 7.98
N ALA A 541 -8.60 27.67 7.58
CA ALA A 541 -9.15 27.16 6.33
C ALA A 541 -8.33 27.63 5.12
N THR A 542 -7.97 28.93 5.09
CA THR A 542 -7.12 29.51 4.04
C THR A 542 -5.73 28.84 3.99
N GLU A 543 -5.08 28.66 5.14
CA GLU A 543 -3.77 28.01 5.22
C GLU A 543 -3.81 26.56 4.73
N GLN A 544 -4.84 25.80 5.13
CA GLN A 544 -5.01 24.41 4.70
C GLN A 544 -5.38 24.31 3.20
N LEU A 545 -6.20 25.24 2.71
CA LEU A 545 -6.55 25.32 1.30
C LEU A 545 -5.31 25.59 0.43
N LEU A 546 -4.46 26.53 0.82
CA LEU A 546 -3.23 26.87 0.09
C LEU A 546 -2.24 25.70 0.07
N LYS A 547 -2.23 24.87 1.11
CA LYS A 547 -1.46 23.60 1.13
C LYS A 547 -2.12 22.48 0.31
N GLY A 548 -3.34 22.71 -0.17
CA GLY A 548 -4.14 21.71 -0.89
C GLY A 548 -4.58 20.53 -0.01
N ASN A 549 -4.67 20.71 1.30
CA ASN A 549 -5.10 19.67 2.23
C ASN A 549 -6.62 19.52 2.25
N ASN A 550 -7.08 18.27 2.26
CA ASN A 550 -8.49 17.94 2.47
C ASN A 550 -8.60 16.60 3.22
N ASN A 551 -9.52 16.54 4.17
CA ASN A 551 -9.90 15.36 4.92
C ASN A 551 -11.39 15.46 5.32
N ASP A 552 -11.91 14.51 6.08
CA ASP A 552 -13.31 14.51 6.49
C ASP A 552 -13.70 15.80 7.26
N HIS A 553 -12.81 16.35 8.06
CA HIS A 553 -13.04 17.56 8.85
C HIS A 553 -12.91 18.83 8.01
N LEU A 554 -11.83 18.95 7.25
CA LEU A 554 -11.60 20.08 6.35
C LEU A 554 -12.68 20.18 5.28
N ARG A 555 -13.18 19.05 4.77
CA ARG A 555 -14.33 19.04 3.86
C ARG A 555 -15.55 19.76 4.43
N LEU A 556 -15.86 19.55 5.71
CA LEU A 556 -16.97 20.22 6.39
C LEU A 556 -16.70 21.72 6.56
N ILE A 557 -15.47 22.08 6.95
CA ILE A 557 -15.04 23.47 7.06
C ILE A 557 -15.20 24.18 5.72
N TYR A 558 -14.65 23.59 4.66
CA TYR A 558 -14.72 24.14 3.31
C TYR A 558 -16.17 24.26 2.79
N SER A 559 -17.00 23.25 3.05
CA SER A 559 -18.42 23.30 2.64
C SER A 559 -19.21 24.42 3.30
N LYS A 560 -18.77 24.91 4.46
CA LYS A 560 -19.43 26.00 5.19
C LYS A 560 -18.87 27.38 4.90
N LEU A 561 -17.57 27.48 4.60
CA LEU A 561 -16.88 28.78 4.48
C LEU A 561 -16.61 29.19 3.04
N ILE A 562 -16.38 28.22 2.12
CA ILE A 562 -15.96 28.58 0.77
C ILE A 562 -17.13 29.08 -0.04
N THR A 563 -17.01 30.36 -0.49
CA THR A 563 -17.85 31.01 -1.48
C THR A 563 -16.94 31.54 -2.61
N ASP A 564 -17.53 31.97 -3.73
CA ASP A 564 -16.75 32.57 -4.81
C ASP A 564 -16.04 33.87 -4.35
N ASP A 565 -16.56 34.58 -3.33
CA ASP A 565 -15.93 35.76 -2.75
C ASP A 565 -14.75 35.39 -1.82
N PHE A 566 -14.80 34.24 -1.18
CA PHE A 566 -13.71 33.74 -0.35
C PHE A 566 -12.51 33.36 -1.20
N LEU A 567 -12.74 32.86 -2.42
CA LEU A 567 -11.68 32.34 -3.31
C LEU A 567 -11.01 33.50 -4.08
N VAL A 568 -9.94 34.06 -3.53
CA VAL A 568 -9.16 35.12 -4.17
C VAL A 568 -7.70 34.70 -4.42
N GLY A 569 -7.14 35.15 -5.54
CA GLY A 569 -5.71 34.97 -5.85
C GLY A 569 -5.24 33.50 -5.83
N ASN A 570 -4.22 33.21 -5.04
CA ASN A 570 -3.60 31.89 -4.96
C ASN A 570 -4.54 30.78 -4.44
N MET A 571 -5.60 31.14 -3.73
CA MET A 571 -6.58 30.15 -3.26
C MET A 571 -7.32 29.48 -4.42
N GLN A 572 -7.60 30.23 -5.50
CA GLN A 572 -8.21 29.65 -6.71
C GLN A 572 -7.29 28.62 -7.37
N GLN A 573 -5.97 28.85 -7.34
CA GLN A 573 -5.00 27.90 -7.90
C GLN A 573 -4.85 26.64 -7.06
N ALA A 574 -5.03 26.72 -5.75
CA ALA A 574 -4.95 25.58 -4.84
C ALA A 574 -6.23 24.72 -4.83
N MET A 575 -7.35 25.30 -5.22
CA MET A 575 -8.68 24.66 -5.16
C MET A 575 -8.76 23.30 -5.87
N PRO A 576 -8.17 23.10 -7.07
CA PRO A 576 -8.21 21.79 -7.74
C PRO A 576 -7.57 20.66 -6.95
N GLN A 577 -6.57 20.94 -6.14
CA GLN A 577 -5.94 19.92 -5.28
C GLN A 577 -6.93 19.42 -4.22
N VAL A 578 -7.67 20.33 -3.62
CA VAL A 578 -8.67 20.03 -2.59
C VAL A 578 -9.88 19.31 -3.18
N LEU A 579 -10.34 19.75 -4.37
CA LEU A 579 -11.49 19.16 -5.07
C LEU A 579 -11.22 17.72 -5.55
N ASN A 580 -9.97 17.37 -5.85
CA ASN A 580 -9.59 16.05 -6.33
C ASN A 580 -9.06 15.14 -5.22
N THR A 581 -9.41 15.40 -3.96
CA THR A 581 -9.05 14.55 -2.84
C THR A 581 -10.04 13.41 -2.67
N TYR A 582 -9.50 12.21 -2.48
CA TYR A 582 -10.24 10.98 -2.21
C TYR A 582 -9.81 10.38 -0.88
N LYS A 583 -10.77 9.82 -0.16
CA LYS A 583 -10.54 9.02 1.02
C LYS A 583 -10.37 7.56 0.61
N ILE A 584 -9.26 6.94 0.98
CA ILE A 584 -9.03 5.51 0.83
C ILE A 584 -9.10 4.87 2.22
N THR A 585 -9.91 3.82 2.34
CA THR A 585 -10.03 3.04 3.56
C THR A 585 -9.51 1.64 3.30
N VAL A 586 -8.54 1.19 4.09
CA VAL A 586 -7.92 -0.13 4.03
C VAL A 586 -8.18 -0.90 5.32
N LYS A 587 -8.43 -2.20 5.20
CA LYS A 587 -8.66 -3.08 6.35
C LYS A 587 -7.36 -3.70 6.87
N ASN A 588 -6.37 -3.85 6.01
CA ASN A 588 -5.10 -4.48 6.35
C ASN A 588 -4.25 -3.52 7.22
N GLU A 589 -4.11 -3.84 8.49
CA GLU A 589 -3.37 -3.02 9.47
C GLU A 589 -1.85 -2.95 9.21
N LYS A 590 -1.31 -3.85 8.40
CA LYS A 590 0.10 -3.85 8.00
C LYS A 590 0.41 -2.71 7.02
N ILE A 591 -0.58 -2.17 6.31
CA ILE A 591 -0.44 -1.06 5.38
C ILE A 591 -0.24 0.24 6.16
N LYS A 592 0.83 0.97 5.84
CA LYS A 592 1.18 2.25 6.48
C LYS A 592 1.17 3.43 5.51
N THR A 593 1.24 3.18 4.21
CA THR A 593 1.28 4.24 3.20
C THR A 593 0.49 3.81 1.97
N VAL A 594 -0.27 4.74 1.41
CA VAL A 594 -0.85 4.63 0.07
C VAL A 594 0.09 5.32 -0.91
N VAL A 595 0.37 4.68 -2.02
CA VAL A 595 1.24 5.17 -3.09
C VAL A 595 0.44 5.23 -4.38
N VAL A 596 0.32 6.41 -4.95
CA VAL A 596 -0.45 6.65 -6.18
C VAL A 596 0.48 7.16 -7.28
N ARG A 597 0.37 6.58 -8.45
CA ARG A 597 1.01 7.08 -9.66
C ARG A 597 -0.01 7.20 -10.78
N HIS A 598 -0.11 8.38 -11.33
CA HIS A 598 -0.85 8.63 -12.56
C HIS A 598 0.04 8.27 -13.76
N LYS A 599 -0.54 7.59 -14.77
CA LYS A 599 0.19 7.26 -16.00
C LYS A 599 0.59 8.52 -16.79
N GLU A 600 -0.13 9.61 -16.56
CA GLU A 600 0.02 10.91 -17.22
C GLU A 600 1.17 11.71 -16.63
N THR A 601 1.58 11.44 -15.38
CA THR A 601 2.66 12.18 -14.69
C THR A 601 3.78 11.26 -14.24
N GLU A 602 4.99 11.81 -14.06
CA GLU A 602 6.13 11.04 -13.53
C GLU A 602 6.13 11.01 -11.99
N ASN A 603 5.38 11.90 -11.36
CA ASN A 603 5.37 12.06 -9.91
C ASN A 603 4.60 10.93 -9.21
N ILE A 604 5.18 10.43 -8.12
CA ILE A 604 4.56 9.51 -7.19
C ILE A 604 4.00 10.32 -6.02
N ILE A 605 2.72 10.12 -5.73
CA ILE A 605 2.02 10.73 -4.60
C ILE A 605 1.98 9.69 -3.48
N THR A 606 2.45 10.05 -2.29
CA THR A 606 2.39 9.19 -1.11
C THR A 606 1.52 9.82 -0.03
N SER A 607 0.76 9.00 0.69
CA SER A 607 -0.08 9.43 1.79
C SER A 607 -0.05 8.39 2.91
N THR A 608 0.18 8.85 4.14
CA THR A 608 0.23 7.98 5.33
C THR A 608 -1.17 7.46 5.66
N VAL A 609 -1.24 6.19 6.04
CA VAL A 609 -2.47 5.56 6.54
C VAL A 609 -2.53 5.71 8.06
N ASN A 610 -3.54 6.41 8.54
CA ASN A 610 -3.83 6.57 9.96
C ASN A 610 -5.16 5.90 10.29
N ASN A 611 -5.16 4.96 11.21
CA ASN A 611 -6.36 4.20 11.60
C ASN A 611 -7.12 3.60 10.38
N GLY A 612 -6.37 3.04 9.41
CA GLY A 612 -6.95 2.45 8.21
C GLY A 612 -7.43 3.45 7.16
N VAL A 613 -7.16 4.75 7.31
CA VAL A 613 -7.61 5.81 6.39
C VAL A 613 -6.43 6.61 5.86
N ALA A 614 -6.45 6.89 4.57
CA ALA A 614 -5.55 7.83 3.91
C ALA A 614 -6.32 8.79 3.00
N TYR A 615 -5.80 9.98 2.82
CA TYR A 615 -6.35 10.98 1.89
C TYR A 615 -5.38 11.19 0.75
N VAL A 616 -5.83 10.94 -0.47
CA VAL A 616 -4.98 10.96 -1.68
C VAL A 616 -5.59 11.86 -2.74
N ARG A 617 -4.75 12.42 -3.62
CA ARG A 617 -5.19 13.25 -4.74
C ARG A 617 -5.21 12.40 -6.00
N LEU A 618 -6.38 12.33 -6.66
CA LEU A 618 -6.56 11.59 -7.90
C LEU A 618 -7.07 12.54 -8.99
N TYR A 619 -6.30 12.67 -10.06
CA TYR A 619 -6.56 13.61 -11.15
C TYR A 619 -7.09 12.95 -12.40
N THR A 620 -6.83 11.64 -12.57
CA THR A 620 -7.20 10.86 -13.74
C THR A 620 -8.03 9.65 -13.34
N LYS A 621 -8.73 9.03 -14.31
CA LYS A 621 -9.70 7.98 -14.02
C LYS A 621 -9.09 6.66 -13.56
N ASN A 622 -7.90 6.34 -14.04
CA ASN A 622 -7.27 5.03 -13.81
C ASN A 622 -5.84 5.18 -13.27
N PRO A 623 -5.68 5.77 -12.08
CA PRO A 623 -4.37 5.81 -11.44
C PRO A 623 -3.96 4.40 -10.98
N VAL A 624 -2.68 4.12 -10.96
CA VAL A 624 -2.14 2.94 -10.28
C VAL A 624 -2.03 3.25 -8.80
N ILE A 625 -2.75 2.49 -7.97
CA ILE A 625 -2.74 2.61 -6.52
C ILE A 625 -2.08 1.38 -5.94
N LEU A 626 -0.95 1.56 -5.29
CA LEU A 626 -0.25 0.54 -4.52
C LEU A 626 -0.23 0.93 -3.05
N PHE A 627 0.04 -0.04 -2.22
CA PHE A 627 0.15 0.14 -0.78
C PHE A 627 1.55 -0.25 -0.32
N MET A 628 2.01 0.37 0.74
CA MET A 628 3.32 0.08 1.30
C MET A 628 3.17 -0.27 2.78
N ASP A 629 3.80 -1.36 3.19
CA ASP A 629 3.83 -1.80 4.59
C ASP A 629 4.91 -1.07 5.41
N ASN A 630 5.03 -1.44 6.69
CA ASN A 630 6.05 -0.91 7.61
C ASN A 630 7.49 -1.30 7.26
N LYS A 631 7.68 -2.30 6.36
CA LYS A 631 8.99 -2.73 5.84
C LYS A 631 9.33 -2.08 4.50
N GLY A 632 8.49 -1.17 4.00
CA GLY A 632 8.68 -0.48 2.72
C GLY A 632 8.39 -1.35 1.49
N ARG A 633 7.65 -2.46 1.62
CA ARG A 633 7.29 -3.32 0.49
C ARG A 633 6.04 -2.80 -0.19
N PHE A 634 6.08 -2.68 -1.51
CA PHE A 634 4.94 -2.32 -2.34
C PHE A 634 4.04 -3.52 -2.54
N ILE A 635 2.78 -3.37 -2.21
CA ILE A 635 1.76 -4.42 -2.21
C ILE A 635 0.58 -3.96 -3.06
N TRP A 636 0.06 -4.84 -3.91
CA TRP A 636 -1.23 -4.66 -4.55
C TRP A 636 -2.32 -5.14 -3.59
N GLU A 637 -3.21 -4.25 -3.17
CA GLU A 637 -4.34 -4.60 -2.31
C GLU A 637 -5.63 -4.35 -3.09
N SER A 638 -6.51 -5.36 -3.14
CA SER A 638 -7.80 -5.25 -3.81
C SER A 638 -8.95 -4.91 -2.86
N ASP A 639 -8.79 -5.18 -1.55
CA ASP A 639 -9.83 -4.94 -0.55
C ASP A 639 -9.66 -3.56 0.11
N TYR A 640 -9.86 -2.52 -0.68
CA TYR A 640 -9.93 -1.16 -0.17
C TYR A 640 -11.17 -0.45 -0.73
N GLN A 641 -11.62 0.57 -0.02
CA GLN A 641 -12.70 1.44 -0.46
C GLN A 641 -12.15 2.82 -0.83
N ILE A 642 -12.66 3.37 -1.91
CA ILE A 642 -12.32 4.72 -2.37
C ILE A 642 -13.57 5.58 -2.39
N LYS A 643 -13.50 6.76 -1.79
CA LYS A 643 -14.60 7.73 -1.73
C LYS A 643 -14.11 9.14 -2.05
N HIS A 644 -14.74 9.78 -3.02
CA HIS A 644 -14.46 11.18 -3.33
C HIS A 644 -14.94 12.09 -2.20
N LEU A 645 -14.08 12.99 -1.71
CA LEU A 645 -14.41 13.99 -0.70
C LEU A 645 -15.00 15.24 -1.35
N LYS A 646 -16.26 15.17 -1.76
CA LYS A 646 -16.97 16.32 -2.36
C LYS A 646 -17.14 17.44 -1.35
N ILE A 647 -16.80 18.65 -1.75
CA ILE A 647 -17.11 19.89 -1.02
C ILE A 647 -18.47 20.38 -1.50
N GLU A 648 -19.42 20.49 -0.58
CA GLU A 648 -20.77 20.96 -0.85
C GLU A 648 -20.83 22.49 -0.69
N ALA A 649 -20.19 23.20 -1.61
CA ALA A 649 -20.18 24.65 -1.63
C ALA A 649 -20.60 25.17 -3.02
N PRO A 650 -21.27 26.30 -3.13
CA PRO A 650 -21.69 26.92 -4.40
C PRO A 650 -20.48 27.58 -5.09
N ILE A 651 -19.57 26.76 -5.63
CA ILE A 651 -18.34 27.24 -6.27
C ILE A 651 -18.55 27.25 -7.77
N THR A 652 -18.49 28.44 -8.39
CA THR A 652 -18.45 28.58 -9.85
C THR A 652 -17.04 28.72 -10.37
N LYS A 653 -16.11 29.26 -9.58
CA LYS A 653 -14.70 29.48 -9.91
C LYS A 653 -13.88 28.24 -9.52
N LYS A 654 -13.64 27.34 -10.48
CA LYS A 654 -12.87 26.11 -10.22
C LYS A 654 -11.35 26.29 -10.17
N GLY A 655 -10.85 27.51 -10.42
CA GLY A 655 -9.44 27.82 -10.50
C GLY A 655 -8.75 27.25 -11.74
N SER A 656 -7.61 27.83 -12.13
CA SER A 656 -6.75 27.33 -13.21
C SER A 656 -5.42 26.89 -12.62
N SER A 657 -5.14 25.60 -12.67
CA SER A 657 -3.85 25.01 -12.28
C SER A 657 -3.44 23.97 -13.32
N ASN A 658 -2.17 23.54 -13.29
CA ASN A 658 -1.70 22.46 -14.14
C ASN A 658 -2.58 21.20 -14.00
N LEU A 659 -3.08 20.94 -12.79
CA LEU A 659 -3.96 19.82 -12.51
C LEU A 659 -5.35 19.96 -13.11
N THR A 660 -5.90 21.18 -13.11
CA THR A 660 -7.19 21.45 -13.76
C THR A 660 -7.07 21.25 -15.27
N LYS A 661 -5.98 21.73 -15.86
CA LYS A 661 -5.69 21.53 -17.28
C LYS A 661 -5.63 20.06 -17.63
N LEU A 662 -4.96 19.24 -16.79
CA LEU A 662 -4.89 17.80 -17.00
C LEU A 662 -6.28 17.13 -16.95
N VAL A 663 -7.11 17.47 -15.96
CA VAL A 663 -8.48 16.92 -15.81
C VAL A 663 -9.37 17.35 -17.00
N GLU A 664 -9.22 18.56 -17.51
CA GLU A 664 -9.98 19.06 -18.67
C GLU A 664 -9.50 18.41 -19.96
N THR A 665 -8.20 18.20 -20.10
CA THR A 665 -7.58 17.48 -21.22
C THR A 665 -8.13 16.06 -21.32
N GLU A 666 -8.23 15.32 -20.23
CA GLU A 666 -8.80 13.97 -20.22
C GLU A 666 -10.25 13.97 -20.74
N LYS A 667 -11.06 14.97 -20.41
CA LYS A 667 -12.42 15.10 -20.95
C LYS A 667 -12.44 15.39 -22.44
N ILE A 668 -11.49 16.20 -22.92
CA ILE A 668 -11.36 16.50 -24.36
C ILE A 668 -10.96 15.24 -25.12
N LEU A 669 -10.03 14.46 -24.58
CA LEU A 669 -9.60 13.20 -25.19
C LEU A 669 -10.72 12.16 -25.28
N GLU A 670 -11.61 12.13 -24.29
CA GLU A 670 -12.76 11.21 -24.28
C GLU A 670 -13.85 11.60 -25.29
N HIS A 671 -14.08 12.89 -25.48
CA HIS A 671 -15.16 13.42 -26.32
C HIS A 671 -14.70 14.52 -27.27
N PRO A 672 -13.76 14.22 -28.20
CA PRO A 672 -13.14 15.26 -29.05
C PRO A 672 -14.14 16.11 -29.85
N ASN A 673 -15.23 15.50 -30.32
CA ASN A 673 -16.24 16.18 -31.14
C ASN A 673 -17.04 17.26 -30.38
N MET A 674 -17.14 17.13 -29.01
CA MET A 674 -17.85 18.09 -28.18
C MET A 674 -16.99 19.32 -27.83
N TYR A 675 -15.68 19.26 -28.05
CA TYR A 675 -14.71 20.26 -27.64
C TYR A 675 -13.94 20.87 -28.82
N LYS A 676 -14.61 20.99 -29.97
CA LYS A 676 -14.02 21.69 -31.14
C LYS A 676 -13.64 23.12 -30.73
N GLY A 677 -12.44 23.57 -31.13
CA GLY A 677 -11.91 24.89 -30.80
C GLY A 677 -11.16 24.98 -29.48
N LYS A 678 -11.06 23.90 -28.70
CA LYS A 678 -10.34 23.85 -27.42
C LYS A 678 -8.92 23.28 -27.52
N VAL A 679 -8.35 23.30 -28.71
CA VAL A 679 -6.97 22.81 -28.94
C VAL A 679 -5.92 23.59 -28.16
N GLN A 680 -6.20 24.84 -27.83
CA GLN A 680 -5.30 25.68 -27.02
C GLN A 680 -5.10 25.09 -25.62
N GLU A 681 -6.14 24.53 -25.00
CA GLU A 681 -6.04 23.86 -23.71
C GLU A 681 -5.12 22.64 -23.77
N LEU A 682 -5.17 21.86 -24.87
CA LEU A 682 -4.26 20.74 -25.11
C LEU A 682 -2.82 21.19 -25.28
N LYS A 683 -2.59 22.27 -26.04
CA LYS A 683 -1.24 22.84 -26.22
C LYS A 683 -0.63 23.26 -24.90
N GLU A 684 -1.40 23.97 -24.06
CA GLU A 684 -0.96 24.38 -22.72
C GLU A 684 -0.68 23.18 -21.80
N THR A 685 -1.41 22.09 -21.96
CA THR A 685 -1.18 20.86 -21.17
C THR A 685 0.13 20.20 -21.59
N VAL A 686 0.47 20.15 -22.87
CA VAL A 686 1.75 19.56 -23.35
C VAL A 686 2.98 20.22 -22.70
N GLU A 687 2.89 21.51 -22.37
CA GLU A 687 3.97 22.29 -21.75
C GLU A 687 4.10 22.07 -20.22
N ILE A 688 3.24 21.29 -19.59
CA ILE A 688 3.33 20.98 -18.16
C ILE A 688 4.59 20.13 -17.89
N PRO A 689 5.53 20.60 -17.03
CA PRO A 689 6.81 19.89 -16.81
C PRO A 689 6.66 18.51 -16.19
N GLU A 690 5.64 18.31 -15.37
CA GLU A 690 5.40 17.10 -14.59
C GLU A 690 4.82 15.93 -15.41
N LEU A 691 4.46 16.17 -16.67
CA LEU A 691 3.92 15.12 -17.53
C LEU A 691 4.97 14.08 -17.90
N SER A 692 4.56 12.81 -17.90
CA SER A 692 5.38 11.72 -18.41
C SER A 692 5.64 11.93 -19.92
N LYS A 693 6.84 11.53 -20.35
CA LYS A 693 7.21 11.64 -21.77
C LYS A 693 6.22 10.92 -22.66
N GLN A 694 5.81 9.72 -22.26
CA GLN A 694 4.86 8.91 -23.04
C GLN A 694 3.50 9.59 -23.21
N TYR A 695 2.99 10.22 -22.15
CA TYR A 695 1.71 10.93 -22.22
C TYR A 695 1.84 12.21 -23.04
N ARG A 696 2.92 12.96 -22.89
CA ARG A 696 3.21 14.16 -23.68
C ARG A 696 3.26 13.83 -25.18
N ASP A 697 3.92 12.73 -25.54
CA ASP A 697 4.02 12.28 -26.93
C ASP A 697 2.63 11.87 -27.46
N SER A 698 1.81 11.18 -26.66
CA SER A 698 0.43 10.84 -27.07
C SER A 698 -0.47 12.07 -27.22
N LEU A 699 -0.29 13.11 -26.40
CA LEU A 699 -0.99 14.39 -26.57
C LEU A 699 -0.58 15.10 -27.86
N LYS A 700 0.71 15.12 -28.17
CA LYS A 700 1.23 15.66 -29.44
C LYS A 700 0.62 14.92 -30.63
N GLU A 701 0.56 13.60 -30.57
CA GLU A 701 -0.08 12.79 -31.60
C GLU A 701 -1.58 13.08 -31.75
N PHE A 702 -2.27 13.26 -30.63
CA PHE A 702 -3.69 13.64 -30.66
C PHE A 702 -3.90 15.02 -31.27
N ILE A 703 -3.04 15.99 -30.96
CA ILE A 703 -3.09 17.34 -31.57
C ILE A 703 -2.85 17.25 -33.09
N VAL A 704 -1.90 16.43 -33.50
CA VAL A 704 -1.67 16.19 -34.94
C VAL A 704 -2.93 15.61 -35.62
N ASP A 705 -3.57 14.64 -34.97
CA ASP A 705 -4.83 14.06 -35.46
C ASP A 705 -5.96 15.08 -35.55
N TYR A 706 -6.06 15.96 -34.56
CA TYR A 706 -7.05 17.02 -34.53
C TYR A 706 -6.90 17.96 -35.71
N TYR A 707 -5.70 18.43 -35.97
CA TYR A 707 -5.41 19.27 -37.13
C TYR A 707 -5.60 18.54 -38.48
N TYR A 708 -5.19 17.30 -38.53
CA TYR A 708 -5.34 16.49 -39.73
C TYR A 708 -6.81 16.31 -40.15
N LYS A 709 -7.72 16.31 -39.16
CA LYS A 709 -9.17 16.29 -39.40
C LYS A 709 -9.75 17.67 -39.75
N GLY A 710 -8.94 18.71 -39.80
CA GLY A 710 -9.35 20.05 -40.23
C GLY A 710 -10.18 20.83 -39.19
N TYR A 711 -10.07 20.50 -37.90
CA TYR A 711 -10.90 21.14 -36.87
C TYR A 711 -10.49 22.59 -36.53
N ASP A 712 -9.23 22.97 -36.77
CA ASP A 712 -8.73 24.32 -36.50
C ASP A 712 -7.59 24.69 -37.45
N LEU A 713 -7.90 25.41 -38.53
CA LEU A 713 -6.95 25.61 -39.59
C LEU A 713 -6.11 26.88 -39.52
N GLY A 714 -6.48 27.83 -38.64
CA GLY A 714 -5.86 29.17 -38.62
C GLY A 714 -4.48 29.28 -37.92
N GLU A 715 -4.28 28.55 -36.84
CA GLU A 715 -3.04 28.62 -36.02
C GLU A 715 -2.12 27.41 -36.20
N MET A 716 -2.46 26.54 -37.14
CA MET A 716 -1.84 25.23 -37.29
C MET A 716 -0.36 25.29 -37.67
N ASP A 717 -0.03 26.19 -38.57
CA ASP A 717 1.28 26.21 -39.20
C ASP A 717 2.41 26.46 -38.21
N ILE A 718 2.23 27.42 -37.30
CA ILE A 718 3.26 27.80 -36.33
C ILE A 718 3.48 26.67 -35.29
N TYR A 719 2.42 26.06 -34.83
CA TYR A 719 2.51 25.04 -33.77
C TYR A 719 3.12 23.71 -34.28
N ILE A 720 2.74 23.27 -35.48
CA ILE A 720 3.29 22.04 -36.10
C ILE A 720 4.78 22.18 -36.38
N MET A 721 5.24 23.37 -36.74
CA MET A 721 6.67 23.66 -36.98
C MET A 721 7.54 23.46 -35.74
N GLN A 722 6.97 23.53 -34.55
CA GLN A 722 7.67 23.36 -33.28
C GLN A 722 7.88 21.90 -32.88
N PHE A 723 7.20 20.96 -33.53
CA PHE A 723 7.32 19.55 -33.16
C PHE A 723 8.63 18.92 -33.68
N ASN A 724 9.31 18.27 -32.76
CA ASN A 724 10.39 17.39 -33.14
C ASN A 724 9.83 16.09 -33.73
N LEU A 725 9.85 15.95 -35.05
CA LEU A 725 9.29 14.78 -35.72
C LEU A 725 9.97 13.46 -35.34
N ALA A 726 11.19 13.49 -34.78
CA ALA A 726 11.85 12.29 -34.27
C ALA A 726 11.13 11.66 -33.08
N GLU A 727 10.41 12.46 -32.30
CA GLU A 727 9.67 12.03 -31.11
C GLU A 727 8.29 11.45 -31.41
N LEU A 728 7.78 11.66 -32.65
CA LEU A 728 6.46 11.25 -33.06
C LEU A 728 6.47 9.85 -33.72
N SER A 729 5.32 9.17 -33.69
CA SER A 729 5.13 7.90 -34.41
C SER A 729 5.22 8.07 -35.92
N LYS A 730 5.50 6.96 -36.62
CA LYS A 730 5.50 6.95 -38.08
C LYS A 730 4.19 7.49 -38.68
N VAL A 731 3.06 7.18 -38.01
CA VAL A 731 1.72 7.62 -38.44
C VAL A 731 1.55 9.13 -38.28
N SER A 732 1.95 9.68 -37.15
CA SER A 732 1.83 11.13 -36.90
C SER A 732 2.80 11.95 -37.77
N ARG A 733 4.02 11.45 -37.98
CA ARG A 733 4.97 12.06 -38.97
C ARG A 733 4.38 12.16 -40.35
N LYS A 734 3.79 11.05 -40.82
CA LYS A 734 3.07 11.02 -42.12
C LYS A 734 2.01 12.11 -42.17
N LYS A 735 1.15 12.20 -41.15
CA LYS A 735 0.06 13.18 -41.12
C LYS A 735 0.59 14.63 -41.19
N ILE A 736 1.66 14.91 -40.43
CA ILE A 736 2.29 16.24 -40.48
C ILE A 736 2.83 16.53 -41.86
N MET A 737 3.56 15.61 -42.49
CA MET A 737 4.06 15.79 -43.82
C MET A 737 2.92 16.03 -44.82
N GLU A 738 1.83 15.27 -44.77
CA GLU A 738 0.65 15.46 -45.60
C GLU A 738 -0.01 16.83 -45.41
N ILE A 739 -0.13 17.30 -44.11
CA ILE A 739 -0.64 18.64 -43.80
C ILE A 739 0.23 19.74 -44.42
N LEU A 740 1.53 19.64 -44.31
CA LEU A 740 2.47 20.62 -44.85
C LEU A 740 2.38 20.68 -46.39
N ILE A 741 2.22 19.53 -47.04
CA ILE A 741 1.99 19.47 -48.52
C ILE A 741 0.66 20.13 -48.89
N GLU A 742 -0.41 19.83 -48.17
CA GLU A 742 -1.72 20.45 -48.42
C GLU A 742 -1.66 21.97 -48.31
N ARG A 743 -0.82 22.48 -47.39
CA ARG A 743 -0.59 23.93 -47.14
C ARG A 743 0.44 24.59 -48.01
N ASN A 744 0.98 23.90 -49.02
CA ASN A 744 2.01 24.38 -49.92
C ASN A 744 3.33 24.81 -49.26
N LEU A 745 3.69 24.17 -48.10
CA LEU A 745 4.95 24.37 -47.38
C LEU A 745 6.01 23.36 -47.82
N MET A 746 6.31 23.32 -49.14
CA MET A 746 7.08 22.25 -49.75
C MET A 746 8.55 22.20 -49.29
N GLU A 747 9.17 23.34 -49.11
CA GLU A 747 10.57 23.47 -48.61
C GLU A 747 10.73 22.88 -47.19
N MET A 748 9.66 22.95 -46.39
CA MET A 748 9.69 22.41 -45.06
C MET A 748 9.48 20.88 -44.99
N VAL A 749 8.75 20.36 -45.95
CA VAL A 749 8.48 18.92 -46.04
C VAL A 749 9.70 18.14 -46.51
N TYR A 750 10.43 18.69 -47.48
CA TYR A 750 11.51 17.97 -48.14
C TYR A 750 12.59 17.44 -47.19
N PRO A 751 13.12 18.19 -46.22
CA PRO A 751 14.09 17.68 -45.24
C PRO A 751 13.57 16.49 -44.40
N HIS A 752 12.26 16.48 -44.16
CA HIS A 752 11.60 15.37 -43.48
C HIS A 752 11.46 14.13 -44.34
N ILE A 753 11.13 14.31 -45.62
CA ILE A 753 11.10 13.22 -46.58
C ILE A 753 12.49 12.62 -46.77
N ALA A 754 13.50 13.44 -46.91
CA ALA A 754 14.88 12.99 -47.03
C ALA A 754 15.35 12.13 -45.83
N LYS A 755 14.80 12.40 -44.65
CA LYS A 755 15.14 11.67 -43.43
C LYS A 755 14.26 10.46 -43.15
N TYR A 756 12.95 10.50 -43.48
CA TYR A 756 11.97 9.51 -43.02
C TYR A 756 11.30 8.75 -44.15
N GLY A 757 11.60 9.07 -45.43
CA GLY A 757 11.02 8.45 -46.61
C GLY A 757 9.66 9.05 -46.97
N TYR A 758 9.20 8.74 -48.21
CA TYR A 758 7.96 9.24 -48.82
C TYR A 758 6.91 8.16 -49.04
N GLU A 759 7.25 6.87 -48.86
CA GLU A 759 6.44 5.72 -49.30
C GLU A 759 5.09 5.66 -48.57
N SER A 760 4.97 6.35 -47.48
CA SER A 760 3.73 6.36 -46.71
C SER A 760 2.78 7.50 -47.06
N ILE A 761 3.21 8.50 -47.85
CA ILE A 761 2.42 9.68 -48.24
C ILE A 761 1.33 9.29 -49.24
N LYS A 762 0.17 9.95 -49.16
CA LYS A 762 -0.89 9.73 -50.13
C LYS A 762 -0.44 10.09 -51.52
N VAL A 763 -0.78 9.25 -52.54
CA VAL A 763 -0.37 9.41 -53.95
C VAL A 763 -0.68 10.81 -54.48
N SER A 764 -1.90 11.32 -54.27
CA SER A 764 -2.28 12.66 -54.73
C SER A 764 -1.46 13.80 -54.11
N LEU A 765 -1.00 13.63 -52.86
CA LEU A 765 -0.15 14.62 -52.17
C LEU A 765 1.29 14.49 -52.63
N LEU A 766 1.77 13.27 -52.89
CA LEU A 766 3.10 13.04 -53.42
C LEU A 766 3.20 13.66 -54.84
N GLU A 767 2.17 13.50 -55.66
CA GLU A 767 2.06 14.13 -56.97
C GLU A 767 2.16 15.67 -56.85
N LYS A 768 1.34 16.27 -55.98
CA LYS A 768 1.37 17.72 -55.72
C LYS A 768 2.75 18.20 -55.29
N LEU A 769 3.40 17.45 -54.41
CA LEU A 769 4.74 17.77 -53.90
C LEU A 769 5.78 17.74 -55.02
N CYS A 770 5.78 16.67 -55.85
CA CYS A 770 6.66 16.54 -57.00
C CYS A 770 6.48 17.69 -57.98
N VAL A 771 5.21 18.00 -58.34
CA VAL A 771 4.88 19.09 -59.29
C VAL A 771 5.41 20.45 -58.81
N GLU A 772 5.40 20.72 -57.51
CA GLU A 772 5.92 21.99 -57.02
C GLU A 772 7.45 21.98 -56.90
N LEU A 773 8.06 20.91 -56.32
CA LEU A 773 9.52 20.86 -56.12
C LEU A 773 10.32 20.85 -57.42
N VAL A 774 9.81 20.26 -58.52
CA VAL A 774 10.50 20.27 -59.82
C VAL A 774 10.58 21.65 -60.47
N LYS A 775 9.86 22.65 -60.00
CA LYS A 775 9.91 24.03 -60.45
C LYS A 775 11.07 24.82 -59.82
N GLU A 776 11.61 24.32 -58.74
CA GLU A 776 12.64 24.99 -57.95
C GLU A 776 14.04 24.54 -58.40
N PRO A 777 14.95 25.45 -58.84
CA PRO A 777 16.25 25.07 -59.36
C PRO A 777 17.18 24.40 -58.31
N GLU A 778 16.90 24.56 -57.02
CA GLU A 778 17.67 23.95 -55.91
C GLU A 778 17.60 22.42 -55.94
N PHE A 779 16.53 21.86 -56.52
CA PHE A 779 16.33 20.41 -56.55
C PHE A 779 16.77 19.76 -57.87
N ASP A 780 17.46 20.51 -58.74
CA ASP A 780 18.02 19.95 -59.97
C ASP A 780 19.01 18.80 -59.63
N LYS A 781 18.85 17.67 -60.31
CA LYS A 781 19.63 16.41 -60.06
C LYS A 781 19.47 15.81 -58.68
N ASN A 782 18.43 16.15 -57.95
CA ASN A 782 18.23 15.60 -56.63
C ASN A 782 17.73 14.15 -56.70
N GLU A 783 18.51 13.18 -56.23
CA GLU A 783 18.22 11.74 -56.34
C GLU A 783 16.88 11.35 -55.70
N ILE A 784 16.57 11.90 -54.51
CA ILE A 784 15.33 11.59 -53.80
C ILE A 784 14.12 12.12 -54.57
N LEU A 785 14.23 13.35 -55.12
CA LEU A 785 13.13 13.90 -55.90
C LEU A 785 12.96 13.14 -57.23
N ILE A 786 14.05 12.69 -57.86
CA ILE A 786 13.98 11.85 -59.07
C ILE A 786 13.20 10.56 -58.79
N GLU A 787 13.52 9.86 -57.68
CA GLU A 787 12.80 8.65 -57.27
C GLU A 787 11.32 8.92 -56.91
N MET A 788 11.05 10.02 -56.21
CA MET A 788 9.67 10.44 -55.90
C MET A 788 8.85 10.73 -57.15
N CYS A 789 9.42 11.42 -58.13
CA CYS A 789 8.79 11.71 -59.41
C CYS A 789 8.55 10.44 -60.21
N ALA A 790 9.51 9.50 -60.23
CA ALA A 790 9.34 8.21 -60.88
C ALA A 790 8.22 7.39 -60.24
N GLU A 791 8.17 7.34 -58.90
CA GLU A 791 7.09 6.67 -58.18
C GLU A 791 5.72 7.34 -58.44
N SER A 792 5.67 8.67 -58.43
CA SER A 792 4.47 9.44 -58.76
C SER A 792 4.00 9.13 -60.19
N PHE A 793 4.92 9.03 -61.15
CA PHE A 793 4.62 8.62 -62.52
C PHE A 793 4.02 7.20 -62.61
N ARG A 794 4.60 6.22 -61.91
CA ARG A 794 4.07 4.85 -61.78
C ARG A 794 2.65 4.82 -61.23
N ASN A 795 2.36 5.71 -60.30
CA ASN A 795 1.04 5.87 -59.68
C ASN A 795 0.06 6.73 -60.50
N GLY A 796 0.45 7.17 -61.69
CA GLY A 796 -0.46 7.82 -62.61
C GLY A 796 -0.28 9.31 -62.86
N CYS A 797 0.71 9.94 -62.23
CA CYS A 797 1.05 11.34 -62.48
C CYS A 797 1.48 11.53 -63.96
N ARG A 798 0.93 12.54 -64.61
CA ARG A 798 1.22 12.88 -66.00
C ARG A 798 1.43 14.38 -66.16
N ASP A 799 1.94 15.05 -65.13
CA ASP A 799 2.26 16.48 -65.15
C ASP A 799 3.44 16.77 -66.07
N GLU A 800 3.33 17.88 -66.83
CA GLU A 800 4.33 18.27 -67.79
C GLU A 800 5.71 18.51 -67.23
N ASN A 801 5.80 19.20 -66.05
CA ASN A 801 7.06 19.53 -65.43
C ASN A 801 7.73 18.29 -64.86
N VAL A 802 6.95 17.39 -64.25
CA VAL A 802 7.43 16.10 -63.75
C VAL A 802 7.97 15.22 -64.88
N LEU A 803 7.27 15.16 -66.02
CA LEU A 803 7.74 14.39 -67.19
C LEU A 803 9.00 14.96 -67.78
N LYS A 804 9.13 16.29 -67.89
CA LYS A 804 10.35 16.95 -68.32
C LYS A 804 11.53 16.73 -67.39
N PHE A 805 11.29 16.80 -66.07
CA PHE A 805 12.29 16.54 -65.05
C PHE A 805 12.79 15.10 -65.12
N LEU A 806 11.91 14.11 -65.19
CA LEU A 806 12.27 12.72 -65.38
C LEU A 806 13.02 12.47 -66.70
N GLY A 807 12.58 13.11 -67.81
CA GLY A 807 13.29 13.06 -69.05
C GLY A 807 14.74 13.51 -68.95
N LYS A 808 14.98 14.54 -68.18
CA LYS A 808 16.30 15.12 -67.99
C LYS A 808 17.22 14.31 -67.07
N TYR A 809 16.66 13.79 -65.94
CA TYR A 809 17.49 13.27 -64.84
C TYR A 809 17.28 11.80 -64.52
N TYR A 810 16.16 11.19 -64.91
CA TYR A 810 15.87 9.81 -64.55
C TYR A 810 16.43 8.82 -65.52
N ASP A 811 17.18 7.84 -65.04
CA ASP A 811 17.73 6.74 -65.83
C ASP A 811 17.02 5.43 -65.45
N SER A 812 16.29 4.83 -66.35
CA SER A 812 15.59 3.57 -66.12
C SER A 812 15.66 2.67 -67.36
N GLY A 813 15.05 1.49 -67.30
CA GLY A 813 14.99 0.56 -68.38
C GLY A 813 14.11 1.06 -69.56
N SER A 814 14.35 0.51 -70.74
CA SER A 814 13.64 0.91 -72.01
C SER A 814 12.12 0.86 -71.86
N LEU A 815 11.55 -0.09 -71.10
CA LEU A 815 10.11 -0.24 -70.96
C LEU A 815 9.47 0.96 -70.22
N GLU A 816 10.10 1.41 -69.13
CA GLU A 816 9.58 2.52 -68.36
C GLU A 816 9.80 3.86 -69.06
N LEU A 817 10.95 4.05 -69.72
CA LEU A 817 11.19 5.20 -70.61
C LEU A 817 10.20 5.27 -71.70
N TYR A 818 9.81 4.13 -72.31
CA TYR A 818 8.79 4.07 -73.39
C TYR A 818 7.41 4.51 -72.89
N GLN A 819 7.00 4.06 -71.73
CA GLN A 819 5.76 4.52 -71.06
C GLN A 819 5.77 6.04 -70.83
N MET A 820 6.90 6.59 -70.35
CA MET A 820 7.06 8.04 -70.15
C MET A 820 7.00 8.77 -71.49
N PHE A 821 7.61 8.24 -72.55
CA PHE A 821 7.57 8.80 -73.88
C PHE A 821 6.13 8.83 -74.39
N LEU A 822 5.36 7.76 -74.28
CA LEU A 822 3.93 7.73 -74.65
C LEU A 822 3.10 8.75 -73.88
N ALA A 823 3.44 8.98 -72.61
CA ALA A 823 2.80 10.01 -71.75
C ALA A 823 3.09 11.43 -72.27
N VAL A 824 4.32 11.71 -72.70
CA VAL A 824 4.73 12.99 -73.30
C VAL A 824 3.98 13.20 -74.63
N GLN A 825 3.92 12.18 -75.49
CA GLN A 825 3.17 12.25 -76.75
C GLN A 825 1.67 12.52 -76.54
N SER A 826 1.04 11.77 -75.65
CA SER A 826 -0.41 11.89 -75.38
C SER A 826 -0.81 13.29 -74.88
N ARG A 827 0.15 14.01 -74.25
CA ARG A 827 -0.04 15.38 -73.79
C ARG A 827 0.46 16.48 -74.73
N ASN A 828 1.01 16.12 -75.91
CA ASN A 828 1.63 17.05 -76.87
C ASN A 828 2.71 17.96 -76.19
N ILE A 829 3.53 17.41 -75.32
CA ILE A 829 4.59 18.13 -74.64
C ILE A 829 5.76 18.23 -75.62
N ASN A 830 6.19 19.46 -75.85
CA ASN A 830 7.33 19.72 -76.77
C ASN A 830 8.67 19.55 -76.00
N ASP A 831 9.05 18.29 -75.79
CA ASP A 831 10.33 17.91 -75.14
C ASP A 831 10.88 16.63 -75.79
N ASN A 832 12.06 16.69 -76.32
CA ASN A 832 12.74 15.58 -76.94
C ASN A 832 13.64 14.75 -76.01
N THR A 833 13.85 15.16 -74.79
CA THR A 833 14.81 14.53 -73.94
C THR A 833 14.53 13.07 -73.60
N LEU A 834 13.26 12.72 -73.42
CA LEU A 834 12.84 11.34 -73.20
C LEU A 834 12.98 10.48 -74.48
N ALA A 835 12.68 11.08 -75.58
CA ALA A 835 12.86 10.41 -76.87
C ALA A 835 14.34 10.13 -77.20
N GLU A 836 15.22 11.12 -76.87
CA GLU A 836 16.64 10.93 -77.01
C GLU A 836 17.19 9.81 -76.08
N LYS A 837 16.84 9.83 -74.80
CA LYS A 837 17.27 8.79 -73.85
C LYS A 837 16.78 7.40 -74.24
N LEU A 838 15.52 7.30 -74.70
CA LEU A 838 14.94 6.05 -75.08
C LEU A 838 15.58 5.51 -76.33
N LEU A 839 15.86 6.38 -77.30
CA LEU A 839 16.57 6.00 -78.56
C LEU A 839 17.98 5.48 -78.24
N VAL A 840 18.73 6.21 -77.38
CA VAL A 840 20.05 5.78 -76.92
C VAL A 840 20.02 4.43 -76.25
N GLN A 841 19.06 4.22 -75.37
CA GLN A 841 18.91 2.97 -74.63
C GLN A 841 18.57 1.80 -75.62
N LEU A 842 17.57 1.99 -76.52
CA LEU A 842 17.16 0.95 -77.44
C LEU A 842 18.26 0.60 -78.46
N ILE A 843 19.00 1.61 -78.93
CA ILE A 843 20.16 1.38 -79.79
C ILE A 843 21.24 0.60 -79.02
N PHE A 844 21.51 0.93 -77.80
CA PHE A 844 22.52 0.27 -76.96
C PHE A 844 22.10 -1.17 -76.67
N GLU A 845 20.84 -1.43 -76.36
CA GLU A 845 20.29 -2.76 -76.11
C GLU A 845 20.23 -3.61 -77.42
N GLY A 846 20.42 -2.99 -78.54
CA GLY A 846 20.30 -3.65 -79.92
C GLY A 846 18.88 -4.16 -80.21
N SER A 847 17.88 -3.48 -79.72
CA SER A 847 16.44 -3.83 -79.82
C SER A 847 16.00 -3.80 -81.27
N VAL A 848 15.27 -4.82 -81.76
CA VAL A 848 14.76 -4.94 -83.05
C VAL A 848 13.25 -4.64 -83.16
N ASP A 849 12.75 -3.98 -82.06
CA ASP A 849 11.31 -3.65 -81.98
C ASP A 849 10.95 -2.51 -82.96
N LYS A 850 9.76 -2.60 -83.57
CA LYS A 850 9.24 -1.56 -84.44
C LYS A 850 9.02 -0.21 -83.79
N SER A 851 8.84 -0.20 -82.48
CA SER A 851 8.69 1.03 -81.65
C SER A 851 9.88 2.01 -81.76
N ILE A 852 11.08 1.53 -82.03
CA ILE A 852 12.27 2.41 -82.15
C ILE A 852 12.09 3.35 -83.40
N TYR A 853 11.44 2.89 -84.42
CA TYR A 853 11.15 3.70 -85.65
C TYR A 853 10.09 4.76 -85.41
N GLU A 854 9.05 4.43 -84.64
CA GLU A 854 8.01 5.37 -84.21
C GLU A 854 8.56 6.46 -83.31
N ILE A 855 9.41 6.08 -82.39
CA ILE A 855 10.11 7.01 -81.44
C ILE A 855 11.01 7.99 -82.27
N TYR A 856 11.71 7.45 -83.28
CA TYR A 856 12.57 8.28 -84.09
C TYR A 856 11.76 9.25 -84.98
N GLU A 857 10.65 8.84 -85.58
CA GLU A 857 9.75 9.71 -86.33
C GLU A 857 9.19 10.87 -85.48
N GLU A 858 8.93 10.66 -84.22
CA GLU A 858 8.54 11.72 -83.27
C GLU A 858 9.72 12.62 -82.94
N TYR A 859 10.89 12.02 -82.64
CA TYR A 859 12.10 12.72 -82.24
C TYR A 859 12.52 13.77 -83.30
N ILE A 860 12.42 13.46 -84.53
CA ILE A 860 12.82 14.38 -85.64
C ILE A 860 11.86 15.56 -85.87
N LYS A 861 10.69 15.59 -85.21
CA LYS A 861 9.75 16.72 -85.30
C LYS A 861 10.22 17.90 -84.40
N GLY A 862 11.11 17.67 -83.42
CA GLY A 862 11.63 18.67 -82.58
C GLY A 862 13.13 18.95 -82.80
N PRO A 863 13.78 19.64 -81.78
CA PRO A 863 15.23 19.85 -81.87
C PRO A 863 15.99 18.52 -81.67
N THR A 864 16.90 18.20 -82.59
CA THR A 864 17.59 16.92 -82.64
C THR A 864 19.11 17.04 -82.41
N SER A 865 19.71 16.08 -81.69
CA SER A 865 21.17 15.94 -81.63
C SER A 865 21.72 15.26 -82.87
N SER A 866 22.77 15.84 -83.45
CA SER A 866 23.43 15.23 -84.65
C SER A 866 24.09 13.89 -84.30
N VAL A 867 24.52 13.70 -83.05
CA VAL A 867 25.13 12.46 -82.57
C VAL A 867 24.10 11.35 -82.54
N ILE A 868 22.91 11.59 -82.01
CA ILE A 868 21.84 10.60 -81.92
C ILE A 868 21.30 10.21 -83.27
N ARG A 869 21.13 11.21 -84.21
CA ARG A 869 20.73 10.89 -85.53
C ARG A 869 21.75 9.96 -86.21
N ARG A 870 23.03 10.26 -86.08
CA ARG A 870 24.09 9.40 -86.63
C ARG A 870 24.04 7.99 -86.03
N ALA A 871 23.92 7.88 -84.73
CA ALA A 871 23.82 6.60 -84.06
C ALA A 871 22.63 5.79 -84.53
N PHE A 872 21.46 6.44 -84.76
CA PHE A 872 20.29 5.80 -85.29
C PHE A 872 20.46 5.33 -86.72
N TYR A 873 21.07 6.18 -87.54
CA TYR A 873 21.30 5.80 -88.98
C TYR A 873 22.28 4.61 -89.02
N THR A 874 23.32 4.61 -88.26
CA THR A 874 24.26 3.50 -88.16
C THR A 874 23.51 2.23 -87.74
N TYR A 875 22.65 2.35 -86.69
CA TYR A 875 21.89 1.25 -86.15
C TYR A 875 20.86 0.66 -87.22
N VAL A 876 20.16 1.51 -87.87
CA VAL A 876 19.19 1.10 -88.95
C VAL A 876 19.95 0.45 -90.10
N SER A 877 21.04 1.07 -90.57
CA SER A 877 21.84 0.51 -91.65
C SER A 877 22.46 -0.84 -91.23
N TYR A 878 22.93 -1.01 -90.06
CA TYR A 878 23.48 -2.27 -89.56
C TYR A 878 22.39 -3.34 -89.53
N ASN A 879 21.24 -3.06 -88.93
CA ASN A 879 20.12 -3.98 -88.90
C ASN A 879 19.62 -4.36 -90.33
N TYR A 880 19.53 -3.41 -91.22
CA TYR A 880 19.06 -3.65 -92.58
C TYR A 880 20.07 -4.49 -93.40
N PHE A 881 21.33 -4.07 -93.45
CA PHE A 881 22.35 -4.70 -94.27
C PHE A 881 22.87 -6.03 -93.70
N ILE A 882 23.09 -6.05 -92.41
CA ILE A 882 23.75 -7.17 -91.75
C ILE A 882 22.76 -8.16 -91.10
N LYS A 883 21.80 -7.70 -90.36
CA LYS A 883 20.83 -8.58 -89.65
C LYS A 883 19.63 -8.92 -90.56
N LYS A 884 19.45 -8.26 -91.75
CA LYS A 884 18.36 -8.48 -92.69
C LYS A 884 16.98 -8.17 -92.05
N VAL A 885 16.87 -7.23 -91.17
CA VAL A 885 15.62 -6.77 -90.56
C VAL A 885 15.00 -5.71 -91.48
N GLN A 886 13.70 -5.83 -91.81
CA GLN A 886 12.97 -4.85 -92.58
C GLN A 886 12.76 -3.56 -91.80
N CYS A 887 13.06 -2.43 -92.45
CA CYS A 887 12.81 -1.10 -91.97
C CYS A 887 11.55 -0.53 -92.58
N PRO A 888 10.72 0.27 -91.87
CA PRO A 888 9.60 1.00 -92.56
C PRO A 888 10.11 1.89 -93.69
N GLU A 889 9.46 1.87 -94.72
CA GLU A 889 9.84 2.54 -96.00
C GLU A 889 10.19 4.02 -95.78
N ARG A 890 9.35 4.70 -95.07
CA ARG A 890 9.50 6.11 -94.73
C ARG A 890 10.80 6.41 -93.84
N VAL A 891 11.13 5.54 -92.99
CA VAL A 891 12.37 5.68 -92.15
C VAL A 891 13.58 5.36 -93.01
N TRP A 892 13.46 4.38 -93.85
CA TRP A 892 14.53 4.00 -94.75
C TRP A 892 14.84 5.14 -95.78
N GLU A 893 13.84 5.79 -96.36
CA GLU A 893 14.02 6.96 -97.25
C GLU A 893 14.84 8.06 -96.59
N ILE A 894 14.62 8.34 -95.29
CA ILE A 894 15.41 9.33 -94.56
C ILE A 894 16.83 8.86 -94.37
N VAL A 895 17.08 7.60 -94.01
CA VAL A 895 18.40 7.03 -93.80
C VAL A 895 19.18 6.96 -95.16
N GLU A 896 18.51 6.59 -96.23
CA GLU A 896 19.04 6.49 -97.61
C GLU A 896 19.49 7.89 -98.09
N GLN A 897 18.68 8.88 -97.83
CA GLN A 897 19.00 10.26 -98.23
C GLN A 897 20.19 10.80 -97.45
N GLU A 898 20.35 10.43 -96.20
CA GLU A 898 21.52 10.83 -95.41
C GLU A 898 22.79 10.04 -95.82
N LEU A 899 22.64 8.79 -96.21
CA LEU A 899 23.72 7.98 -96.78
C LEU A 899 24.25 8.57 -98.10
N GLU A 900 23.34 9.00 -98.96
CA GLU A 900 23.65 9.69 -100.23
C GLU A 900 24.38 11.06 -100.01
N ASN A 901 24.05 11.74 -98.88
CA ASN A 901 24.68 12.99 -98.51
C ASN A 901 26.12 12.82 -97.89
N GLY A 902 26.68 11.60 -97.97
CA GLY A 902 28.01 11.30 -97.51
C GLY A 902 28.15 10.94 -96.00
N PHE A 903 27.14 10.35 -95.43
CA PHE A 903 27.18 9.74 -94.09
C PHE A 903 27.91 8.41 -94.27
N ASP A 904 29.11 8.32 -93.65
CA ASP A 904 29.86 7.06 -93.53
C ASP A 904 29.33 6.25 -92.40
N VAL A 905 28.89 5.02 -92.61
CA VAL A 905 28.36 4.05 -91.67
C VAL A 905 29.47 3.26 -90.96
#